data_6feefa12d4f09c4d6f4c22faf6e55d66
#
_entry.id   6feefa12d4f09c4d6f4c22faf6e55d66
#
_cell.length_a   1.000
_cell.length_b   1.000
_cell.length_c   1.000
_cell.angle_alpha   90.00
_cell.angle_beta   90.00
_cell.angle_gamma   90.00
#
_symmetry.space_group_name_H-M   'P 1'
#
loop_
_entity.id
_entity.type
_entity.pdbx_description
1 polymer ?
#
loop_
_entity_poly.entity_id
_entity_poly.type
_entity_poly.pdbx_seq_one_letter_code
_entity_poly.pdbx_strand_id
1 'polypeptide(L)'
;MRNLRKLCGGVGVWFLLGAGVLARAQLAATTWNPAGNPTQPSDDIWTTHGNWSGGVVPTNGYKAYFYAGAAPCIVNSVVGGCQVTIGDGGPGGVLIVTNGGSLSAGDNKAGNNDTYAWTAIGYSNTGEMDIENGGSVTFNYHLWIGLNPGAIGTFIMNGGTALVEGAFGLGFSGGTGIMHINGGTLTLSQWAANSIQGSGSVLDIGGGTVVIAGNQVASVQSFIAGSKITGYGGAGTVACNYNGTANTTTITATASSSASSNTAYLSIQLSGTNLVLSWPTSSVYFGLQSTTNLIAPVVWQSLTNTVITANGTNDVILPLSSQKTFFSLNHGVDATTMNGKLLMGYQGWFACPNDGSAPNQWWHWFHNQTPTAANVNTDFLPDTSEFTSNELFNTGMTYSNGSPVQFYSSAVQETVLRHFQWMQENQLDGVFLQRFLTDLSSPQFYSFRNQVTANVRAGAEAWGRVFAIMYDVSGQPTNTLISNITNDWRYLVNTMHITNSTRNLHHKGKPVVAIWGFGFNDGNHLASPQQAQTVINWFKSQGVTVMGGVPTYWRTLQGDSYTNAAWTPVYLSFDLISPWAVGRFGDNAGADSYTANITIPDLAECKSNGIDYMPVVFPGFSWYNENGGPLNQIPRNGGSFYWRQVYDDVHAGCNMIYGAMFDEVNEGTAMYKLVPTAAQLPAQGKFLALDCDGITLKSDWYLRLANEAGKTLRGEIPLQTTVPILPP
;
A
#
# COMPACT_ATOMS: atom_id res chain seq x y z
N MET A 1 -28.77 6.45 -64.33
CA MET A 1 -29.81 7.42 -63.87
C MET A 1 -29.46 7.82 -62.45
N ARG A 2 -28.90 8.95 -62.29
CA ARG A 2 -29.37 10.16 -61.58
C ARG A 2 -29.60 9.94 -60.06
N ASN A 3 -28.64 10.49 -59.31
CA ASN A 3 -28.77 11.75 -58.49
C ASN A 3 -29.41 11.55 -57.09
N LEU A 4 -28.97 12.05 -55.99
CA LEU A 4 -28.39 13.31 -55.53
C LEU A 4 -27.91 13.18 -54.07
N ARG A 5 -26.69 13.66 -53.76
CA ARG A 5 -26.27 14.75 -52.83
C ARG A 5 -27.03 14.97 -51.49
N LYS A 6 -26.22 15.00 -50.40
CA LYS A 6 -25.80 16.19 -49.59
C LYS A 6 -24.97 15.72 -48.42
N LEU A 7 -23.73 16.11 -48.34
CA LEU A 7 -23.07 17.21 -47.61
C LEU A 7 -23.33 17.28 -46.12
N CYS A 8 -22.28 16.94 -45.34
CA CYS A 8 -21.79 17.79 -44.25
C CYS A 8 -20.31 17.50 -44.04
N GLY A 9 -19.52 18.54 -43.98
CA GLY A 9 -18.07 18.52 -44.04
C GLY A 9 -17.41 18.27 -42.69
N GLY A 10 -16.26 17.68 -42.75
CA GLY A 10 -15.24 17.61 -41.73
C GLY A 10 -13.91 17.53 -42.47
N VAL A 11 -13.06 18.49 -42.22
CA VAL A 11 -11.75 18.66 -42.90
C VAL A 11 -10.86 17.49 -42.50
N GLY A 12 -10.78 16.50 -43.35
CA GLY A 12 -9.74 15.47 -43.35
C GLY A 12 -8.58 15.91 -44.22
N VAL A 13 -7.43 16.17 -43.65
CA VAL A 13 -6.20 16.41 -44.41
C VAL A 13 -5.70 15.07 -44.90
N TRP A 14 -5.93 14.82 -46.20
CA TRP A 14 -5.31 13.73 -46.94
C TRP A 14 -3.97 14.20 -47.49
N PHE A 15 -2.88 13.54 -47.10
CA PHE A 15 -1.60 13.71 -47.82
C PHE A 15 -1.62 12.87 -49.08
N LEU A 16 -1.59 13.54 -50.24
CA LEU A 16 -1.27 12.94 -51.53
C LEU A 16 0.26 12.72 -51.60
N LEU A 17 0.65 11.45 -51.69
CA LEU A 17 2.00 11.05 -52.05
C LEU A 17 2.24 11.36 -53.56
N GLY A 18 2.90 12.45 -53.82
CA GLY A 18 3.53 12.72 -55.13
C GLY A 18 4.92 12.09 -55.19
N ALA A 19 5.13 11.12 -56.07
CA ALA A 19 6.42 10.50 -56.29
C ALA A 19 7.43 11.48 -56.90
N GLY A 20 8.32 11.99 -56.04
CA GLY A 20 9.56 12.65 -56.41
C GLY A 20 10.70 12.00 -55.68
N VAL A 21 11.45 11.14 -56.35
CA VAL A 21 12.66 10.50 -55.77
C VAL A 21 13.75 11.58 -55.70
N LEU A 22 13.80 12.25 -54.53
CA LEU A 22 15.04 12.88 -54.07
C LEU A 22 15.61 11.92 -53.02
N ALA A 23 16.80 11.40 -53.26
CA ALA A 23 17.55 10.63 -52.28
C ALA A 23 17.75 11.49 -51.04
N ARG A 24 16.90 11.30 -49.99
CA ARG A 24 17.05 11.93 -48.68
C ARG A 24 18.13 11.19 -47.92
N ALA A 25 19.11 11.90 -47.44
CA ALA A 25 20.08 11.35 -46.52
C ALA A 25 19.33 10.82 -45.29
N GLN A 26 19.31 9.50 -45.13
CA GLN A 26 18.76 8.85 -43.93
C GLN A 26 19.64 9.27 -42.76
N LEU A 27 19.02 9.75 -41.65
CA LEU A 27 19.78 10.08 -40.45
C LEU A 27 20.52 8.84 -39.98
N ALA A 28 21.78 8.99 -39.60
CA ALA A 28 22.52 7.92 -38.94
C ALA A 28 21.85 7.56 -37.63
N ALA A 29 21.67 6.28 -37.38
CA ALA A 29 21.02 5.79 -36.17
C ALA A 29 22.07 5.19 -35.21
N THR A 30 21.93 5.48 -33.94
CA THR A 30 22.71 4.84 -32.87
C THR A 30 21.79 4.39 -31.77
N THR A 31 22.16 3.27 -31.12
CA THR A 31 21.35 2.63 -30.12
C THR A 31 22.05 2.70 -28.78
N TRP A 32 21.32 2.99 -27.74
CA TRP A 32 21.79 2.90 -26.36
C TRP A 32 22.00 1.43 -25.98
N ASN A 33 23.26 1.05 -25.70
CA ASN A 33 23.64 -0.32 -25.35
C ASN A 33 24.91 -0.32 -24.50
N PRO A 34 24.85 0.04 -23.20
CA PRO A 34 26.03 0.09 -22.32
C PRO A 34 26.70 -1.27 -22.12
N ALA A 35 25.99 -2.39 -22.29
CA ALA A 35 26.55 -3.74 -22.16
C ALA A 35 27.25 -4.25 -23.44
N GLY A 36 27.15 -3.56 -24.57
CA GLY A 36 27.54 -4.09 -25.89
C GLY A 36 28.99 -3.83 -26.30
N ASN A 37 29.78 -3.09 -25.50
CA ASN A 37 31.18 -2.82 -25.82
C ASN A 37 32.12 -3.24 -24.68
N PRO A 38 32.71 -4.47 -24.73
CA PRO A 38 33.55 -5.00 -23.65
C PRO A 38 34.89 -4.27 -23.48
N THR A 39 35.23 -3.29 -24.32
CA THR A 39 36.53 -2.59 -24.29
C THR A 39 36.43 -1.17 -23.70
N GLN A 40 35.24 -0.67 -23.33
CA GLN A 40 35.04 0.64 -22.73
C GLN A 40 34.21 0.50 -21.44
N PRO A 41 34.55 1.25 -20.36
CA PRO A 41 33.72 1.26 -19.17
C PRO A 41 32.34 1.89 -19.49
N SER A 42 31.26 1.20 -19.12
CA SER A 42 29.90 1.71 -19.14
C SER A 42 29.61 2.43 -17.82
N ASP A 43 29.16 3.67 -17.87
CA ASP A 43 28.83 4.50 -16.72
C ASP A 43 27.40 5.05 -16.75
N ASP A 44 26.55 4.48 -17.61
CA ASP A 44 25.16 4.88 -17.85
C ASP A 44 24.97 6.37 -18.27
N ILE A 45 26.03 7.08 -18.67
CA ILE A 45 25.99 8.50 -19.05
C ILE A 45 25.91 8.69 -20.56
N TRP A 46 25.02 9.63 -20.98
CA TRP A 46 24.79 9.95 -22.41
C TRP A 46 26.08 10.25 -23.19
N THR A 47 26.98 11.03 -22.63
CA THR A 47 28.21 11.49 -23.30
C THR A 47 29.31 10.44 -23.43
N THR A 48 29.14 9.28 -22.82
CA THR A 48 30.12 8.20 -22.90
C THR A 48 29.99 7.41 -24.20
N HIS A 49 30.98 7.50 -25.05
CA HIS A 49 31.00 6.86 -26.36
C HIS A 49 30.76 5.34 -26.33
N GLY A 50 31.28 4.67 -25.32
CA GLY A 50 31.13 3.22 -25.13
C GLY A 50 29.70 2.74 -24.93
N ASN A 51 28.80 3.62 -24.52
CA ASN A 51 27.40 3.32 -24.26
C ASN A 51 26.53 3.30 -25.53
N TRP A 52 27.08 3.70 -26.66
CA TRP A 52 26.35 3.80 -27.93
C TRP A 52 26.85 2.79 -28.96
N SER A 53 25.93 2.22 -29.72
CA SER A 53 26.30 1.32 -30.82
C SER A 53 27.23 2.04 -31.84
N GLY A 54 28.33 1.39 -32.14
CA GLY A 54 29.34 2.00 -33.01
C GLY A 54 30.20 3.09 -32.36
N GLY A 55 30.09 3.31 -31.01
CA GLY A 55 30.89 4.29 -30.27
C GLY A 55 30.59 5.76 -30.66
N VAL A 56 29.37 6.06 -31.12
CA VAL A 56 28.99 7.42 -31.56
C VAL A 56 27.90 7.98 -30.66
N VAL A 57 28.25 8.98 -29.86
CA VAL A 57 27.29 9.77 -29.08
C VAL A 57 26.39 10.55 -30.02
N PRO A 58 25.04 10.40 -29.94
CA PRO A 58 24.14 11.05 -30.86
C PRO A 58 24.13 12.58 -30.67
N THR A 59 24.29 13.28 -31.79
CA THR A 59 24.22 14.74 -31.92
C THR A 59 23.31 15.11 -33.11
N ASN A 60 23.35 16.36 -33.54
CA ASN A 60 22.57 16.84 -34.69
C ASN A 60 22.74 15.94 -35.93
N GLY A 61 21.64 15.49 -36.50
CA GLY A 61 21.63 14.58 -37.65
C GLY A 61 21.61 13.08 -37.29
N TYR A 62 21.49 12.73 -36.00
CA TYR A 62 21.37 11.35 -35.54
C TYR A 62 19.98 11.03 -34.95
N LYS A 63 19.67 9.75 -34.90
CA LYS A 63 18.57 9.19 -34.13
C LYS A 63 19.13 8.40 -32.96
N ALA A 64 18.67 8.72 -31.75
CA ALA A 64 18.95 7.99 -30.50
C ALA A 64 17.82 7.03 -30.23
N TYR A 65 18.09 5.72 -30.23
CA TYR A 65 17.14 4.67 -29.92
C TYR A 65 17.39 4.07 -28.55
N PHE A 66 16.31 3.89 -27.79
CA PHE A 66 16.32 3.26 -26.47
C PHE A 66 15.31 2.12 -26.45
N TYR A 67 15.76 0.89 -26.13
CA TYR A 67 14.90 -0.28 -25.94
C TYR A 67 15.50 -1.27 -24.93
N ALA A 68 14.79 -2.34 -24.64
CA ALA A 68 15.00 -3.22 -23.49
C ALA A 68 16.38 -3.85 -23.41
N GLY A 69 16.79 -4.08 -22.16
CA GLY A 69 17.98 -4.82 -21.75
C GLY A 69 19.19 -3.95 -21.41
N ALA A 70 19.08 -2.63 -21.56
CA ALA A 70 20.09 -1.68 -21.15
C ALA A 70 19.73 -0.98 -19.83
N ALA A 71 20.74 -0.57 -19.07
CA ALA A 71 20.57 0.33 -17.94
C ALA A 71 19.97 1.68 -18.40
N PRO A 72 19.32 2.46 -17.52
CA PRO A 72 18.85 3.79 -17.85
C PRO A 72 19.95 4.70 -18.40
N CYS A 73 19.64 5.50 -19.40
CA CYS A 73 20.57 6.51 -19.92
C CYS A 73 20.44 7.80 -19.13
N ILE A 74 21.54 8.32 -18.61
CA ILE A 74 21.58 9.52 -17.76
C ILE A 74 22.14 10.71 -18.55
N VAL A 75 21.37 11.79 -18.60
CA VAL A 75 21.79 13.10 -19.12
C VAL A 75 22.10 14.01 -17.92
N ASN A 76 23.39 14.24 -17.65
CA ASN A 76 23.88 15.07 -16.56
C ASN A 76 24.67 16.30 -17.04
N SER A 77 24.66 16.57 -18.33
CA SER A 77 25.32 17.70 -19.01
C SER A 77 24.50 18.16 -20.20
N VAL A 78 24.96 19.17 -20.91
CA VAL A 78 24.28 19.67 -22.10
C VAL A 78 24.51 18.73 -23.28
N VAL A 79 23.44 18.12 -23.78
CA VAL A 79 23.45 17.21 -24.92
C VAL A 79 22.28 17.54 -25.87
N GLY A 80 22.37 17.12 -27.14
CA GLY A 80 21.20 17.25 -27.97
C GLY A 80 21.42 17.46 -29.46
N GLY A 81 20.33 17.88 -30.11
CA GLY A 81 20.21 18.04 -31.55
C GLY A 81 19.86 16.75 -32.29
N CYS A 82 19.49 15.66 -31.58
CA CYS A 82 19.13 14.39 -32.19
C CYS A 82 17.65 14.05 -32.01
N GLN A 83 17.09 13.26 -32.91
CA GLN A 83 15.78 12.65 -32.71
C GLN A 83 15.90 11.60 -31.59
N VAL A 84 14.96 11.61 -30.62
CA VAL A 84 14.91 10.65 -29.51
C VAL A 84 13.71 9.72 -29.69
N THR A 85 13.94 8.42 -29.67
CA THR A 85 12.87 7.42 -29.74
C THR A 85 13.09 6.36 -28.69
N ILE A 86 12.15 6.24 -27.79
CA ILE A 86 12.19 5.29 -26.65
C ILE A 86 11.10 4.24 -26.86
N GLY A 87 11.47 2.95 -26.74
CA GLY A 87 10.55 1.84 -26.95
C GLY A 87 10.26 1.55 -28.43
N ASP A 88 11.27 1.64 -29.31
CA ASP A 88 11.17 1.22 -30.71
C ASP A 88 12.02 -0.04 -30.95
N GLY A 89 11.40 -1.08 -31.53
CA GLY A 89 12.05 -2.35 -31.86
C GLY A 89 12.21 -3.35 -30.71
N GLY A 90 11.91 -2.98 -29.44
CA GLY A 90 11.94 -3.85 -28.27
C GLY A 90 11.27 -3.17 -27.07
N PRO A 91 10.82 -3.94 -26.05
CA PRO A 91 10.17 -3.36 -24.89
C PRO A 91 11.19 -2.65 -23.97
N GLY A 92 10.75 -1.55 -23.36
CA GLY A 92 11.50 -0.80 -22.36
C GLY A 92 12.61 0.06 -22.94
N GLY A 93 13.01 1.00 -22.22
CA GLY A 93 14.05 1.99 -22.44
C GLY A 93 13.76 3.15 -21.53
N VAL A 94 14.75 3.59 -20.76
CA VAL A 94 14.60 4.66 -19.79
C VAL A 94 15.64 5.74 -20.05
N LEU A 95 15.20 7.00 -20.14
CA LEU A 95 16.06 8.17 -20.29
C LEU A 95 15.82 9.14 -19.13
N ILE A 96 16.85 9.47 -18.39
CA ILE A 96 16.75 10.31 -17.18
C ILE A 96 17.57 11.59 -17.40
N VAL A 97 16.94 12.75 -17.24
CA VAL A 97 17.61 14.05 -17.27
C VAL A 97 17.74 14.57 -15.84
N THR A 98 18.98 14.56 -15.32
CA THR A 98 19.27 14.89 -13.94
C THR A 98 19.62 16.36 -13.74
N ASN A 99 19.88 16.77 -12.50
CA ASN A 99 20.33 18.12 -12.16
C ASN A 99 21.62 18.50 -12.94
N GLY A 100 21.57 19.65 -13.61
CA GLY A 100 22.63 20.10 -14.51
C GLY A 100 22.59 19.49 -15.91
N GLY A 101 21.75 18.49 -16.14
CA GLY A 101 21.48 17.93 -17.46
C GLY A 101 20.55 18.83 -18.28
N SER A 102 20.90 18.99 -19.57
CA SER A 102 20.05 19.69 -20.52
C SER A 102 20.01 18.89 -21.82
N LEU A 103 18.81 18.48 -22.23
CA LEU A 103 18.58 17.73 -23.46
C LEU A 103 17.81 18.60 -24.48
N SER A 104 18.39 18.78 -25.66
CA SER A 104 17.68 19.32 -26.84
C SER A 104 17.29 18.14 -27.73
N ALA A 105 16.03 17.73 -27.70
CA ALA A 105 15.52 16.58 -28.44
C ALA A 105 14.80 17.03 -29.73
N GLY A 106 15.16 16.42 -30.83
CA GLY A 106 14.70 16.81 -32.19
C GLY A 106 15.73 17.63 -32.96
N ASP A 107 15.66 17.58 -34.29
CA ASP A 107 16.57 18.33 -35.19
C ASP A 107 16.13 19.81 -35.28
N ASN A 108 17.06 20.74 -35.04
CA ASN A 108 16.85 22.21 -35.11
C ASN A 108 16.62 22.77 -36.53
N LYS A 109 16.32 21.96 -37.52
CA LYS A 109 16.02 22.45 -38.87
C LYS A 109 14.62 23.05 -38.93
N ALA A 110 14.51 24.31 -38.53
CA ALA A 110 13.34 25.13 -38.79
C ALA A 110 13.04 25.15 -40.30
N GLY A 111 11.90 24.62 -40.71
CA GLY A 111 11.33 24.88 -42.03
C GLY A 111 10.96 23.71 -42.93
N ASN A 112 11.19 22.48 -42.56
CA ASN A 112 10.72 21.34 -43.32
C ASN A 112 9.77 20.44 -42.49
N ASN A 113 8.66 20.02 -43.09
CA ASN A 113 7.79 18.92 -42.60
C ASN A 113 8.57 17.59 -42.54
N ASP A 114 9.67 17.59 -41.81
CA ASP A 114 10.54 16.42 -41.73
C ASP A 114 10.02 15.45 -40.66
N THR A 115 9.69 14.25 -41.11
CA THR A 115 9.26 13.09 -40.26
C THR A 115 10.29 12.69 -39.20
N TYR A 116 11.39 13.41 -39.07
CA TYR A 116 12.54 13.07 -38.24
C TYR A 116 12.80 14.02 -37.04
N ALA A 117 12.01 15.08 -36.92
CA ALA A 117 12.23 16.08 -35.86
C ALA A 117 11.47 15.78 -34.56
N TRP A 118 10.56 14.82 -34.55
CA TRP A 118 9.72 14.49 -33.37
C TRP A 118 10.41 13.52 -32.39
N THR A 119 10.00 13.59 -31.13
CA THR A 119 10.39 12.67 -30.08
C THR A 119 9.21 11.75 -29.76
N ALA A 120 9.49 10.45 -29.59
CA ALA A 120 8.50 9.49 -29.11
C ALA A 120 8.99 8.76 -27.87
N ILE A 121 8.10 8.69 -26.87
CA ILE A 121 8.27 7.92 -25.66
C ILE A 121 7.20 6.82 -25.68
N GLY A 122 7.61 5.55 -25.74
CA GLY A 122 6.71 4.46 -26.11
C GLY A 122 6.29 4.54 -27.57
N TYR A 123 7.24 4.29 -28.50
CA TYR A 123 6.96 4.37 -29.94
C TYR A 123 6.11 3.20 -30.42
N SER A 124 6.60 1.98 -30.27
CA SER A 124 5.90 0.72 -30.65
C SER A 124 5.79 -0.27 -29.48
N ASN A 125 6.47 0.01 -28.37
CA ASN A 125 6.50 -0.76 -27.14
C ASN A 125 6.48 0.17 -25.92
N THR A 126 6.89 -0.32 -24.73
CA THR A 126 7.02 0.51 -23.53
C THR A 126 8.25 1.43 -23.64
N GLY A 127 8.16 2.63 -23.08
CA GLY A 127 9.28 3.56 -22.97
C GLY A 127 9.01 4.60 -21.89
N GLU A 128 10.09 5.06 -21.21
CA GLU A 128 9.99 6.00 -20.12
C GLU A 128 11.02 7.11 -20.20
N MET A 129 10.61 8.31 -19.82
CA MET A 129 11.49 9.47 -19.74
C MET A 129 11.21 10.25 -18.46
N ASP A 130 12.28 10.50 -17.68
CA ASP A 130 12.22 11.21 -16.42
C ASP A 130 12.99 12.53 -16.49
N ILE A 131 12.42 13.59 -15.92
CA ILE A 131 13.11 14.86 -15.68
C ILE A 131 13.15 15.11 -14.17
N GLU A 132 14.37 15.13 -13.66
CA GLU A 132 14.62 15.36 -12.26
C GLU A 132 14.75 16.86 -11.94
N ASN A 133 14.75 17.19 -10.66
CA ASN A 133 14.90 18.58 -10.22
C ASN A 133 16.22 19.18 -10.76
N GLY A 134 16.12 20.34 -11.42
CA GLY A 134 17.23 21.01 -12.09
C GLY A 134 17.59 20.48 -13.47
N GLY A 135 16.92 19.44 -13.96
CA GLY A 135 17.00 18.97 -15.35
C GLY A 135 16.21 19.89 -16.30
N SER A 136 16.62 19.93 -17.57
CA SER A 136 15.95 20.74 -18.59
C SER A 136 15.83 19.96 -19.89
N VAL A 137 14.65 19.97 -20.52
CA VAL A 137 14.42 19.35 -21.82
C VAL A 137 13.70 20.31 -22.75
N THR A 138 14.23 20.47 -23.97
CA THR A 138 13.53 21.13 -25.06
C THR A 138 13.24 20.13 -26.17
N PHE A 139 11.97 19.91 -26.47
CA PHE A 139 11.51 19.16 -27.62
C PHE A 139 11.32 20.17 -28.75
N ASN A 140 12.28 20.22 -29.67
CA ASN A 140 12.34 21.23 -30.72
C ASN A 140 11.23 21.10 -31.78
N TYR A 141 10.43 20.03 -31.71
CA TYR A 141 9.27 19.82 -32.58
C TYR A 141 8.17 19.06 -31.83
N HIS A 142 7.66 17.93 -32.32
CA HIS A 142 6.56 17.21 -31.69
C HIS A 142 7.02 16.28 -30.55
N LEU A 143 6.17 16.13 -29.56
CA LEU A 143 6.31 15.12 -28.50
C LEU A 143 5.11 14.19 -28.53
N TRP A 144 5.37 12.90 -28.76
CA TRP A 144 4.38 11.83 -28.73
C TRP A 144 4.68 10.86 -27.58
N ILE A 145 3.71 10.58 -26.73
CA ILE A 145 3.83 9.67 -25.61
C ILE A 145 2.79 8.56 -25.78
N GLY A 146 3.26 7.30 -25.96
CA GLY A 146 2.42 6.17 -26.34
C GLY A 146 1.89 6.33 -27.76
N LEU A 147 2.76 6.19 -28.79
CA LEU A 147 2.42 6.60 -30.16
C LEU A 147 1.58 5.57 -30.90
N ASN A 148 2.06 4.34 -31.07
CA ASN A 148 1.43 3.33 -31.92
C ASN A 148 0.51 2.37 -31.12
N PRO A 149 -0.39 1.61 -31.76
CA PRO A 149 -1.26 0.67 -31.09
C PRO A 149 -0.49 -0.33 -30.23
N GLY A 150 -0.87 -0.46 -28.95
CA GLY A 150 -0.22 -1.32 -27.97
C GLY A 150 1.04 -0.73 -27.31
N ALA A 151 1.54 0.41 -27.78
CA ALA A 151 2.65 1.11 -27.13
C ALA A 151 2.19 1.80 -25.85
N ILE A 152 3.08 1.82 -24.83
CA ILE A 152 2.89 2.55 -23.58
C ILE A 152 4.07 3.49 -23.38
N GLY A 153 3.80 4.78 -23.37
CA GLY A 153 4.79 5.80 -23.06
C GLY A 153 4.53 6.39 -21.69
N THR A 154 5.58 6.53 -20.87
CA THR A 154 5.53 7.18 -19.57
C THR A 154 6.48 8.37 -19.54
N PHE A 155 5.99 9.54 -19.15
CA PHE A 155 6.79 10.73 -18.93
C PHE A 155 6.58 11.23 -17.50
N ILE A 156 7.68 11.34 -16.76
CA ILE A 156 7.65 11.75 -15.35
C ILE A 156 8.47 13.02 -15.20
N MET A 157 7.91 14.03 -14.58
CA MET A 157 8.60 15.28 -14.27
C MET A 157 8.54 15.54 -12.77
N ASN A 158 9.66 15.27 -12.08
CA ASN A 158 9.81 15.45 -10.64
C ASN A 158 10.27 16.86 -10.28
N GLY A 159 10.69 17.63 -11.28
CA GLY A 159 11.15 19.01 -11.15
C GLY A 159 11.67 19.54 -12.47
N GLY A 160 12.50 20.59 -12.45
CA GLY A 160 13.13 21.12 -13.64
C GLY A 160 12.16 21.80 -14.64
N THR A 161 12.53 21.77 -15.92
CA THR A 161 11.73 22.41 -16.99
C THR A 161 11.64 21.55 -18.25
N ALA A 162 10.49 21.55 -18.89
CA ALA A 162 10.29 20.97 -20.20
C ALA A 162 9.56 21.95 -21.13
N LEU A 163 10.03 22.08 -22.37
CA LEU A 163 9.41 22.87 -23.41
C LEU A 163 9.10 21.98 -24.60
N VAL A 164 7.86 22.00 -25.11
CA VAL A 164 7.47 21.37 -26.38
C VAL A 164 7.12 22.47 -27.36
N GLU A 165 7.96 22.64 -28.39
CA GLU A 165 7.79 23.70 -29.40
C GLU A 165 6.75 23.35 -30.48
N GLY A 166 6.54 22.05 -30.73
CA GLY A 166 5.57 21.56 -31.70
C GLY A 166 4.30 20.96 -31.08
N ALA A 167 3.64 20.07 -31.82
CA ALA A 167 2.45 19.41 -31.35
C ALA A 167 2.77 18.42 -30.22
N PHE A 168 1.83 18.28 -29.31
CA PHE A 168 1.88 17.39 -28.14
C PHE A 168 0.75 16.38 -28.20
N GLY A 169 1.05 15.12 -27.89
CA GLY A 169 0.01 14.09 -27.83
C GLY A 169 0.31 12.94 -26.89
N LEU A 170 -0.70 12.57 -26.10
CA LEU A 170 -0.75 11.36 -25.29
C LEU A 170 -1.66 10.34 -25.96
N GLY A 171 -1.16 9.11 -26.18
CA GLY A 171 -1.93 8.01 -26.76
C GLY A 171 -2.30 8.24 -28.22
N PHE A 172 -1.47 8.95 -28.96
CA PHE A 172 -1.70 9.23 -30.37
C PHE A 172 -1.67 7.92 -31.17
N SER A 173 -2.48 7.80 -32.23
CA SER A 173 -2.56 6.61 -33.09
C SER A 173 -2.92 5.28 -32.40
N GLY A 174 -3.49 5.31 -31.19
CA GLY A 174 -4.00 4.10 -30.51
C GLY A 174 -3.08 3.49 -29.45
N GLY A 175 -2.00 4.18 -29.09
CA GLY A 175 -1.18 3.84 -27.92
C GLY A 175 -1.76 4.35 -26.60
N THR A 176 -1.00 4.21 -25.53
CA THR A 176 -1.32 4.75 -24.18
C THR A 176 -0.19 5.67 -23.73
N GLY A 177 -0.52 6.93 -23.48
CA GLY A 177 0.41 7.93 -22.97
C GLY A 177 0.09 8.31 -21.53
N ILE A 178 1.04 8.13 -20.63
CA ILE A 178 0.92 8.45 -19.20
C ILE A 178 1.91 9.58 -18.90
N MET A 179 1.43 10.66 -18.31
CA MET A 179 2.27 11.79 -17.95
C MET A 179 2.01 12.21 -16.51
N HIS A 180 3.07 12.25 -15.69
CA HIS A 180 3.04 12.72 -14.31
C HIS A 180 3.87 14.01 -14.16
N ILE A 181 3.25 15.10 -13.77
CA ILE A 181 3.89 16.38 -13.48
C ILE A 181 3.88 16.61 -11.97
N ASN A 182 4.86 16.00 -11.30
CA ASN A 182 4.99 16.01 -9.84
C ASN A 182 5.65 17.29 -9.32
N GLY A 183 6.46 17.95 -10.17
CA GLY A 183 7.13 19.21 -9.89
C GLY A 183 7.60 19.90 -11.17
N GLY A 184 8.14 21.11 -11.05
CA GLY A 184 8.67 21.87 -12.16
C GLY A 184 7.61 22.47 -13.10
N THR A 185 8.03 22.83 -14.33
CA THR A 185 7.15 23.47 -15.30
C THR A 185 7.27 22.83 -16.68
N LEU A 186 6.14 22.33 -17.19
CA LEU A 186 5.98 21.89 -18.57
C LEU A 186 5.33 23.01 -19.39
N THR A 187 5.98 23.44 -20.46
CA THR A 187 5.44 24.45 -21.41
C THR A 187 5.10 23.80 -22.74
N LEU A 188 3.86 23.99 -23.19
CA LEU A 188 3.35 23.47 -24.46
C LEU A 188 3.03 24.64 -25.39
N SER A 189 3.78 24.77 -26.48
CA SER A 189 3.53 25.81 -27.48
C SER A 189 2.30 25.55 -28.35
N GLN A 190 1.84 24.29 -28.43
CA GLN A 190 0.66 23.90 -29.20
C GLN A 190 -0.21 22.95 -28.38
N TRP A 191 -1.51 23.16 -28.44
CA TRP A 191 -2.54 22.32 -27.81
C TRP A 191 -3.72 22.15 -28.77
N ALA A 192 -4.29 20.96 -28.81
CA ALA A 192 -5.44 20.64 -29.65
C ALA A 192 -6.51 19.85 -28.91
N ALA A 193 -7.71 19.81 -29.43
CA ALA A 193 -8.81 19.04 -28.86
C ALA A 193 -8.56 17.51 -28.83
N ASN A 194 -7.52 17.04 -29.49
CA ASN A 194 -7.08 15.65 -29.52
C ASN A 194 -5.67 15.45 -28.95
N SER A 195 -5.19 16.36 -28.11
CA SER A 195 -3.89 16.23 -27.45
C SER A 195 -3.82 15.05 -26.48
N ILE A 196 -4.95 14.58 -25.94
CA ILE A 196 -5.01 13.37 -25.13
C ILE A 196 -6.02 12.40 -25.75
N GLN A 197 -5.50 11.28 -26.29
CA GLN A 197 -6.25 10.23 -26.97
C GLN A 197 -6.06 8.89 -26.22
N GLY A 198 -6.57 7.78 -26.75
CA GLY A 198 -6.44 6.46 -26.14
C GLY A 198 -7.21 6.30 -24.83
N SER A 199 -7.73 5.13 -24.55
CA SER A 199 -8.60 4.88 -23.38
C SER A 199 -7.84 5.00 -22.05
N GLY A 200 -6.57 4.62 -21.98
CA GLY A 200 -5.73 4.65 -20.78
C GLY A 200 -4.83 5.87 -20.64
N SER A 201 -4.90 6.84 -21.57
CA SER A 201 -4.01 7.99 -21.54
C SER A 201 -4.46 9.06 -20.54
N VAL A 202 -3.51 9.57 -19.75
CA VAL A 202 -3.76 10.54 -18.68
C VAL A 202 -2.60 11.52 -18.52
N LEU A 203 -2.92 12.78 -18.22
CA LEU A 203 -2.02 13.79 -17.69
C LEU A 203 -2.39 14.02 -16.22
N ASP A 204 -1.54 13.57 -15.31
CA ASP A 204 -1.73 13.76 -13.86
C ASP A 204 -0.79 14.84 -13.32
N ILE A 205 -1.31 15.76 -12.51
CA ILE A 205 -0.56 16.88 -11.94
C ILE A 205 -0.48 16.69 -10.43
N GLY A 206 0.70 16.30 -9.94
CA GLY A 206 0.98 16.02 -8.53
C GLY A 206 1.60 17.18 -7.74
N GLY A 207 1.87 18.35 -8.39
CA GLY A 207 2.53 19.48 -7.73
C GLY A 207 3.26 20.42 -8.68
N GLY A 208 3.47 19.99 -9.94
CA GLY A 208 4.04 20.83 -10.98
C GLY A 208 3.02 21.74 -11.65
N THR A 209 3.46 22.44 -12.68
CA THR A 209 2.66 23.39 -13.46
C THR A 209 2.74 23.07 -14.95
N VAL A 210 1.60 23.08 -15.64
CA VAL A 210 1.54 23.00 -17.10
C VAL A 210 1.10 24.35 -17.65
N VAL A 211 1.89 24.91 -18.57
CA VAL A 211 1.61 26.19 -19.23
C VAL A 211 1.39 25.92 -20.71
N ILE A 212 0.24 26.35 -21.24
CA ILE A 212 -0.16 26.14 -22.63
C ILE A 212 -0.32 27.50 -23.32
N ALA A 213 0.20 27.65 -24.50
CA ALA A 213 0.02 28.86 -25.31
C ALA A 213 -1.46 29.09 -25.69
N GLY A 214 -1.92 30.33 -25.61
CA GLY A 214 -3.28 30.74 -25.95
C GLY A 214 -4.34 30.41 -24.86
N ASN A 215 -5.58 30.76 -25.20
CA ASN A 215 -6.73 30.46 -24.34
C ASN A 215 -7.26 29.05 -24.64
N GLN A 216 -6.89 28.08 -23.80
CA GLN A 216 -7.24 26.66 -23.92
C GLN A 216 -8.19 26.19 -22.82
N VAL A 217 -8.75 27.11 -22.02
CA VAL A 217 -9.58 26.77 -20.84
C VAL A 217 -10.70 25.78 -21.19
N ALA A 218 -11.47 26.04 -22.25
CA ALA A 218 -12.58 25.17 -22.63
C ALA A 218 -12.14 23.75 -23.01
N SER A 219 -11.04 23.62 -23.77
CA SER A 219 -10.47 22.33 -24.15
C SER A 219 -9.93 21.59 -22.95
N VAL A 220 -9.18 22.24 -22.06
CA VAL A 220 -8.62 21.66 -20.84
C VAL A 220 -9.75 21.21 -19.91
N GLN A 221 -10.78 22.00 -19.71
CA GLN A 221 -11.94 21.62 -18.88
C GLN A 221 -12.67 20.37 -19.43
N SER A 222 -12.75 20.22 -20.75
CA SER A 222 -13.31 19.01 -21.35
C SER A 222 -12.46 17.75 -21.02
N PHE A 223 -11.13 17.86 -21.02
CA PHE A 223 -10.26 16.77 -20.60
C PHE A 223 -10.34 16.48 -19.10
N ILE A 224 -10.49 17.51 -18.25
CA ILE A 224 -10.72 17.34 -16.80
C ILE A 224 -12.03 16.59 -16.57
N ALA A 225 -13.13 17.02 -17.20
CA ALA A 225 -14.44 16.37 -17.09
C ALA A 225 -14.44 14.92 -17.60
N GLY A 226 -13.58 14.61 -18.58
CA GLY A 226 -13.36 13.26 -19.11
C GLY A 226 -12.33 12.43 -18.34
N SER A 227 -11.85 12.89 -17.18
CA SER A 227 -10.79 12.23 -16.37
C SER A 227 -9.50 11.95 -17.15
N LYS A 228 -9.21 12.75 -18.17
CA LYS A 228 -7.99 12.70 -18.95
C LYS A 228 -6.90 13.65 -18.42
N ILE A 229 -7.32 14.65 -17.64
CA ILE A 229 -6.43 15.48 -16.83
C ILE A 229 -6.90 15.33 -15.39
N THR A 230 -6.01 14.84 -14.53
CA THR A 230 -6.27 14.59 -13.12
C THR A 230 -5.28 15.36 -12.25
N GLY A 231 -5.59 15.47 -10.98
CA GLY A 231 -4.67 15.99 -9.98
C GLY A 231 -4.46 14.98 -8.87
N TYR A 232 -3.23 14.73 -8.48
CA TYR A 232 -2.87 13.82 -7.39
C TYR A 232 -3.51 12.43 -7.56
N GLY A 233 -3.38 11.85 -8.77
CA GLY A 233 -3.96 10.54 -9.09
C GLY A 233 -5.50 10.53 -9.14
N GLY A 234 -6.14 11.68 -9.30
CA GLY A 234 -7.59 11.85 -9.28
C GLY A 234 -8.15 12.27 -7.92
N ALA A 235 -7.34 12.29 -6.86
CA ALA A 235 -7.74 12.71 -5.51
C ALA A 235 -7.69 14.24 -5.30
N GLY A 236 -7.07 14.99 -6.21
CA GLY A 236 -6.91 16.42 -6.13
C GLY A 236 -7.89 17.21 -7.01
N THR A 237 -7.94 18.51 -6.80
CA THR A 237 -8.70 19.44 -7.64
C THR A 237 -7.78 20.10 -8.65
N VAL A 238 -8.11 19.99 -9.95
CA VAL A 238 -7.38 20.64 -11.03
C VAL A 238 -7.95 22.03 -11.28
N ALA A 239 -7.08 23.04 -11.26
CA ALA A 239 -7.39 24.41 -11.61
C ALA A 239 -6.84 24.74 -13.00
N CYS A 240 -7.62 25.46 -13.80
CA CYS A 240 -7.24 25.91 -15.15
C CYS A 240 -7.56 27.39 -15.30
N ASN A 241 -6.53 28.21 -15.48
CA ASN A 241 -6.65 29.66 -15.53
C ASN A 241 -5.98 30.24 -16.79
N TYR A 242 -6.68 31.17 -17.46
CA TYR A 242 -6.12 31.91 -18.59
C TYR A 242 -5.59 33.28 -18.16
N ASN A 243 -4.36 33.56 -18.54
CA ASN A 243 -3.74 34.88 -18.38
C ASN A 243 -3.75 35.61 -19.74
N GLY A 244 -4.61 36.61 -19.88
CA GLY A 244 -4.74 37.35 -21.13
C GLY A 244 -3.51 38.23 -21.49
N THR A 245 -2.73 38.65 -20.48
CA THR A 245 -1.50 39.46 -20.74
C THR A 245 -0.38 38.59 -21.27
N ALA A 246 -0.19 37.42 -20.68
CA ALA A 246 0.83 36.44 -21.14
C ALA A 246 0.35 35.60 -22.33
N ASN A 247 -0.95 35.64 -22.64
CA ASN A 247 -1.63 34.78 -23.61
C ASN A 247 -1.34 33.28 -23.38
N THR A 248 -1.49 32.84 -22.10
CA THR A 248 -1.24 31.46 -21.72
C THR A 248 -2.34 30.94 -20.83
N THR A 249 -2.61 29.63 -20.93
CA THR A 249 -3.45 28.87 -20.02
C THR A 249 -2.56 28.07 -19.09
N THR A 250 -2.74 28.25 -17.78
CA THR A 250 -1.98 27.54 -16.75
C THR A 250 -2.87 26.49 -16.07
N ILE A 251 -2.35 25.26 -15.95
CA ILE A 251 -3.00 24.17 -15.25
C ILE A 251 -2.15 23.84 -14.03
N THR A 252 -2.79 23.78 -12.87
CA THR A 252 -2.22 23.35 -11.59
C THR A 252 -3.19 22.42 -10.89
N ALA A 253 -2.71 21.66 -9.91
CA ALA A 253 -3.59 20.89 -9.05
C ALA A 253 -3.30 21.22 -7.59
N THR A 254 -4.35 21.13 -6.78
CA THR A 254 -4.26 21.20 -5.32
C THR A 254 -4.76 19.87 -4.76
N ALA A 255 -4.01 19.30 -3.82
CA ALA A 255 -4.47 18.14 -3.08
C ALA A 255 -5.76 18.51 -2.33
N SER A 256 -6.76 17.61 -2.33
CA SER A 256 -7.91 17.83 -1.44
C SER A 256 -7.42 17.76 0.01
N SER A 257 -7.97 18.59 0.86
CA SER A 257 -7.62 18.65 2.28
C SER A 257 -7.92 17.35 3.06
N SER A 258 -8.50 16.35 2.40
CA SER A 258 -8.77 15.01 2.93
C SER A 258 -7.90 13.91 2.30
N ALA A 259 -7.07 14.21 1.29
CA ALA A 259 -6.13 13.27 0.72
C ALA A 259 -4.71 13.75 1.03
N SER A 260 -4.08 13.20 2.07
CA SER A 260 -2.62 13.18 2.10
C SER A 260 -2.17 12.41 0.86
N SER A 261 -1.43 13.06 -0.05
CA SER A 261 -0.87 12.37 -1.22
C SER A 261 0.08 11.27 -0.70
N ASN A 262 -0.30 10.03 -0.89
CA ASN A 262 0.50 8.88 -0.51
C ASN A 262 1.68 8.63 -1.47
N THR A 263 2.02 9.60 -2.31
CA THR A 263 3.12 9.52 -3.26
C THR A 263 4.26 10.44 -2.80
N ALA A 264 5.30 9.86 -2.25
CA ALA A 264 6.54 10.55 -1.97
C ALA A 264 7.57 10.16 -3.02
N TYR A 265 8.28 11.14 -3.53
CA TYR A 265 9.40 10.90 -4.43
C TYR A 265 10.70 11.01 -3.64
N LEU A 266 11.51 9.97 -3.71
CA LEU A 266 12.84 9.95 -3.15
C LEU A 266 13.81 10.55 -4.16
N SER A 267 14.42 11.67 -3.83
CA SER A 267 15.54 12.21 -4.58
C SER A 267 16.88 11.81 -3.95
N ILE A 268 17.88 11.58 -4.77
CA ILE A 268 19.22 11.21 -4.35
C ILE A 268 20.19 12.24 -4.93
N GLN A 269 20.98 12.88 -4.07
CA GLN A 269 21.97 13.86 -4.46
C GLN A 269 23.34 13.55 -3.84
N LEU A 270 24.41 13.68 -4.62
CA LEU A 270 25.76 13.58 -4.13
C LEU A 270 26.20 14.93 -3.56
N SER A 271 26.65 14.94 -2.30
CA SER A 271 27.20 16.12 -1.62
C SER A 271 28.56 15.81 -1.00
N GLY A 272 29.63 16.14 -1.74
CA GLY A 272 30.99 15.75 -1.36
C GLY A 272 31.17 14.23 -1.32
N THR A 273 31.52 13.69 -0.17
CA THR A 273 31.64 12.24 0.07
C THR A 273 30.39 11.62 0.63
N ASN A 274 29.27 12.33 0.64
CA ASN A 274 27.99 11.87 1.20
C ASN A 274 26.92 11.81 0.12
N LEU A 275 25.98 10.88 0.33
CA LEU A 275 24.73 10.76 -0.39
C LEU A 275 23.65 11.43 0.45
N VAL A 276 22.92 12.38 -0.12
CA VAL A 276 21.74 13.00 0.49
C VAL A 276 20.50 12.41 -0.16
N LEU A 277 19.68 11.76 0.65
CA LEU A 277 18.41 11.17 0.24
C LEU A 277 17.30 12.08 0.78
N SER A 278 16.49 12.65 -0.11
CA SER A 278 15.50 13.67 0.27
C SER A 278 14.11 13.32 -0.23
N TRP A 279 13.08 13.60 0.58
CA TRP A 279 11.68 13.52 0.18
C TRP A 279 10.86 14.65 0.82
N PRO A 280 9.72 15.06 0.21
CA PRO A 280 8.93 16.21 0.71
C PRO A 280 8.39 15.99 2.12
N THR A 281 8.38 17.05 2.94
CA THR A 281 7.75 17.02 4.28
C THR A 281 6.22 16.89 4.22
N SER A 282 5.60 17.22 3.09
CA SER A 282 4.18 16.96 2.83
C SER A 282 3.86 15.46 2.72
N SER A 283 4.87 14.65 2.45
CA SER A 283 4.78 13.19 2.45
C SER A 283 5.00 12.68 3.86
N VAL A 284 3.98 12.78 4.69
CA VAL A 284 4.01 12.31 6.07
C VAL A 284 4.05 10.78 6.11
N TYR A 285 4.74 10.22 7.10
CA TYR A 285 4.82 8.77 7.37
C TYR A 285 5.65 7.93 6.40
N PHE A 286 6.57 8.52 5.62
CA PHE A 286 7.52 7.75 4.84
C PHE A 286 8.78 7.44 5.64
N GLY A 287 9.21 6.17 5.61
CA GLY A 287 10.49 5.69 6.12
C GLY A 287 11.41 5.31 4.97
N LEU A 288 12.70 5.62 5.09
CA LEU A 288 13.70 5.23 4.11
C LEU A 288 14.14 3.79 4.32
N GLN A 289 14.19 3.02 3.25
CA GLN A 289 14.68 1.65 3.23
C GLN A 289 15.79 1.48 2.21
N SER A 290 16.65 0.49 2.41
CA SER A 290 17.68 0.13 1.45
C SER A 290 17.80 -1.38 1.24
N THR A 291 18.31 -1.77 0.08
CA THR A 291 18.71 -3.14 -0.21
C THR A 291 19.94 -3.15 -1.10
N THR A 292 20.72 -4.21 -1.04
CA THR A 292 21.86 -4.45 -1.95
C THR A 292 21.51 -5.40 -3.09
N ASN A 293 20.30 -6.00 -3.07
CA ASN A 293 19.86 -7.00 -4.03
C ASN A 293 18.39 -6.81 -4.39
N LEU A 294 18.09 -6.69 -5.68
CA LEU A 294 16.72 -6.60 -6.23
C LEU A 294 16.20 -7.93 -6.80
N ILE A 295 16.90 -9.04 -6.57
CA ILE A 295 16.40 -10.38 -6.96
C ILE A 295 15.29 -10.79 -5.99
N ALA A 296 14.13 -11.12 -6.51
CA ALA A 296 12.99 -11.55 -5.70
C ALA A 296 13.26 -12.88 -4.96
N PRO A 297 12.84 -13.00 -3.69
CA PRO A 297 12.18 -11.98 -2.88
C PRO A 297 13.15 -10.88 -2.44
N VAL A 298 12.81 -9.61 -2.71
CA VAL A 298 13.65 -8.47 -2.32
C VAL A 298 13.47 -8.19 -0.83
N VAL A 299 14.57 -8.22 -0.09
CA VAL A 299 14.56 -7.87 1.34
C VAL A 299 15.01 -6.41 1.50
N TRP A 300 14.09 -5.54 1.85
CA TRP A 300 14.34 -4.15 2.19
C TRP A 300 14.66 -4.00 3.68
N GLN A 301 15.67 -3.24 4.02
CA GLN A 301 16.04 -2.93 5.40
C GLN A 301 15.75 -1.46 5.70
N SER A 302 15.00 -1.20 6.77
CA SER A 302 14.73 0.18 7.21
C SER A 302 16.02 0.85 7.67
N LEU A 303 16.25 2.08 7.20
CA LEU A 303 17.35 2.92 7.63
C LEU A 303 16.92 3.72 8.86
N THR A 304 17.67 3.56 9.96
CA THR A 304 17.42 4.23 11.25
C THR A 304 18.22 5.53 11.41
N ASN A 305 18.79 6.03 10.31
CA ASN A 305 19.55 7.28 10.31
C ASN A 305 18.65 8.47 10.68
N THR A 306 19.26 9.46 11.34
CA THR A 306 18.56 10.69 11.72
C THR A 306 18.02 11.39 10.49
N VAL A 307 16.70 11.66 10.47
CA VAL A 307 16.05 12.47 9.45
C VAL A 307 16.17 13.94 9.86
N ILE A 308 16.74 14.75 8.97
CA ILE A 308 16.85 16.19 9.12
C ILE A 308 15.71 16.83 8.34
N THR A 309 14.80 17.50 9.04
CA THR A 309 13.67 18.18 8.39
C THR A 309 13.98 19.67 8.26
N ALA A 310 14.16 20.15 7.04
CA ALA A 310 14.43 21.56 6.74
C ALA A 310 13.93 21.93 5.34
N ASN A 311 13.56 23.19 5.13
CA ASN A 311 13.21 23.77 3.82
C ASN A 311 12.14 23.00 3.01
N GLY A 312 11.25 22.29 3.70
CA GLY A 312 10.18 21.52 3.04
C GLY A 312 10.60 20.09 2.63
N THR A 313 11.81 19.64 3.00
CA THR A 313 12.30 18.27 2.78
C THR A 313 12.65 17.55 4.07
N ASN A 314 12.55 16.24 4.05
CA ASN A 314 13.15 15.32 4.99
C ASN A 314 14.41 14.76 4.34
N ASP A 315 15.56 14.94 4.96
CA ASP A 315 16.84 14.54 4.41
C ASP A 315 17.51 13.49 5.29
N VAL A 316 18.06 12.45 4.66
CA VAL A 316 18.95 11.47 5.29
C VAL A 316 20.30 11.54 4.60
N ILE A 317 21.35 11.72 5.37
CA ILE A 317 22.73 11.83 4.87
C ILE A 317 23.47 10.53 5.17
N LEU A 318 23.96 9.86 4.13
CA LEU A 318 24.72 8.63 4.22
C LEU A 318 26.13 8.84 3.65
N PRO A 319 27.16 8.23 4.22
CA PRO A 319 28.47 8.20 3.57
C PRO A 319 28.39 7.40 2.27
N LEU A 320 29.09 7.86 1.24
CA LEU A 320 29.16 7.14 -0.03
C LEU A 320 29.84 5.77 0.18
N SER A 321 29.18 4.72 -0.23
CA SER A 321 29.66 3.34 -0.16
C SER A 321 30.09 2.87 -1.55
N SER A 322 31.12 2.01 -1.59
CA SER A 322 31.51 1.30 -2.82
C SER A 322 30.54 0.16 -3.17
N GLN A 323 29.66 -0.21 -2.26
CA GLN A 323 28.67 -1.26 -2.46
C GLN A 323 27.44 -0.70 -3.18
N LYS A 324 26.98 -1.37 -4.24
CA LYS A 324 25.73 -1.04 -4.92
C LYS A 324 24.59 -1.15 -3.93
N THR A 325 23.87 -0.06 -3.71
CA THR A 325 22.76 0.03 -2.78
C THR A 325 21.57 0.69 -3.47
N PHE A 326 20.39 0.12 -3.30
CA PHE A 326 19.13 0.66 -3.79
C PHE A 326 18.36 1.23 -2.61
N PHE A 327 17.61 2.29 -2.84
CA PHE A 327 16.82 2.97 -1.82
C PHE A 327 15.37 3.05 -2.23
N SER A 328 14.47 2.98 -1.26
CA SER A 328 13.03 3.12 -1.45
C SER A 328 12.42 3.86 -0.27
N LEU A 329 11.34 4.57 -0.51
CA LEU A 329 10.49 5.10 0.55
C LEU A 329 9.39 4.09 0.86
N ASN A 330 9.34 3.69 2.12
CA ASN A 330 8.24 2.88 2.63
C ASN A 330 7.15 3.79 3.20
N HIS A 331 5.93 3.69 2.68
CA HIS A 331 4.80 4.44 3.21
C HIS A 331 4.38 3.88 4.57
N GLY A 332 4.61 4.65 5.62
CA GLY A 332 4.10 4.35 6.95
C GLY A 332 2.62 4.74 7.07
N VAL A 333 1.89 4.00 7.91
CA VAL A 333 0.52 4.32 8.27
C VAL A 333 0.50 5.53 9.21
N ASP A 334 -0.47 6.42 9.03
CA ASP A 334 -0.71 7.52 9.97
C ASP A 334 -1.08 6.98 11.35
N ALA A 335 -0.20 7.17 12.33
CA ALA A 335 -0.42 6.72 13.69
C ALA A 335 -1.24 7.70 14.56
N THR A 336 -1.66 8.85 14.02
CA THR A 336 -2.32 9.91 14.81
C THR A 336 -3.83 9.77 14.91
N THR A 337 -4.42 8.88 14.10
CA THR A 337 -5.87 8.65 14.07
C THR A 337 -6.22 7.20 13.75
N MET A 338 -7.36 6.74 14.21
CA MET A 338 -7.99 5.48 13.81
C MET A 338 -8.90 5.62 12.60
N ASN A 339 -9.26 6.85 12.22
CA ASN A 339 -10.15 7.08 11.09
C ASN A 339 -9.53 6.56 9.77
N GLY A 340 -10.35 5.93 8.94
CA GLY A 340 -9.94 5.36 7.66
C GLY A 340 -9.08 4.10 7.79
N LYS A 341 -9.06 3.44 8.96
CA LYS A 341 -8.21 2.26 9.21
C LYS A 341 -8.99 0.98 9.39
N LEU A 342 -8.45 -0.07 8.79
CA LEU A 342 -8.76 -1.46 9.10
C LEU A 342 -7.62 -2.00 9.97
N LEU A 343 -7.90 -2.18 11.27
CA LEU A 343 -6.93 -2.66 12.25
C LEU A 343 -7.23 -4.10 12.61
N MET A 344 -6.21 -4.96 12.56
CA MET A 344 -6.38 -6.39 12.80
C MET A 344 -6.13 -6.73 14.26
N GLY A 345 -6.94 -7.62 14.84
CA GLY A 345 -6.55 -8.28 16.08
C GLY A 345 -5.33 -9.18 15.83
N TYR A 346 -4.36 -9.13 16.73
CA TYR A 346 -3.14 -9.93 16.67
C TYR A 346 -2.97 -10.68 18.00
N GLN A 347 -3.10 -11.99 17.94
CA GLN A 347 -3.02 -12.83 19.15
C GLN A 347 -1.59 -12.91 19.68
N GLY A 348 -0.62 -13.18 18.81
CA GLY A 348 0.78 -13.29 19.18
C GLY A 348 1.03 -14.30 20.29
N TRP A 349 0.27 -15.39 20.36
CA TRP A 349 0.29 -16.31 21.48
C TRP A 349 0.93 -17.68 21.18
N PHE A 350 1.32 -17.92 19.94
CA PHE A 350 1.92 -19.19 19.58
C PHE A 350 3.36 -19.31 20.09
N ALA A 351 3.64 -20.38 20.85
CA ALA A 351 4.99 -20.70 21.30
C ALA A 351 5.37 -22.16 21.00
N CYS A 352 6.67 -22.39 20.90
CA CYS A 352 7.26 -23.69 20.60
C CYS A 352 8.38 -24.04 21.59
N PRO A 353 8.64 -25.32 21.84
CA PRO A 353 9.86 -25.72 22.55
C PRO A 353 11.12 -25.24 21.82
N ASN A 354 12.10 -24.73 22.56
CA ASN A 354 13.38 -24.23 22.06
C ASN A 354 13.29 -22.97 21.19
N ASP A 355 12.22 -22.19 21.31
CA ASP A 355 12.01 -20.92 20.62
C ASP A 355 12.70 -19.72 21.32
N GLY A 356 13.41 -19.97 22.40
CA GLY A 356 14.06 -18.94 23.22
C GLY A 356 13.14 -18.22 24.19
N SER A 357 11.86 -18.57 24.24
CA SER A 357 10.90 -18.00 25.20
C SER A 357 10.89 -18.73 26.54
N ALA A 358 10.45 -18.04 27.60
CA ALA A 358 10.43 -18.59 28.96
C ALA A 358 9.48 -19.78 29.14
N PRO A 359 8.31 -19.90 28.49
CA PRO A 359 7.46 -21.08 28.58
C PRO A 359 8.13 -22.34 28.04
N ASN A 360 8.94 -22.23 26.97
CA ASN A 360 9.66 -23.32 26.33
C ASN A 360 8.79 -24.57 26.08
N GLN A 361 7.59 -24.37 25.54
CA GLN A 361 6.59 -25.42 25.32
C GLN A 361 5.71 -25.09 24.12
N TRP A 362 4.99 -26.11 23.63
CA TRP A 362 3.92 -25.87 22.66
C TRP A 362 2.78 -25.10 23.33
N TRP A 363 2.43 -23.93 22.81
CA TRP A 363 1.33 -23.11 23.33
C TRP A 363 0.44 -22.67 22.17
N HIS A 364 -0.86 -22.87 22.32
CA HIS A 364 -1.92 -22.68 21.32
C HIS A 364 -1.83 -23.57 20.06
N TRP A 365 -0.70 -24.22 19.77
CA TRP A 365 -0.60 -25.18 18.66
C TRP A 365 -1.20 -26.54 19.00
N PHE A 366 -1.07 -26.99 20.25
CA PHE A 366 -1.49 -28.30 20.68
C PHE A 366 -2.12 -28.25 22.07
N HIS A 367 -3.23 -28.98 22.25
CA HIS A 367 -3.76 -29.30 23.57
C HIS A 367 -2.72 -30.06 24.41
N ASN A 368 -2.73 -29.82 25.69
CA ASN A 368 -1.84 -30.49 26.64
C ASN A 368 -0.34 -30.39 26.26
N GLN A 369 0.04 -29.42 25.44
CA GLN A 369 1.43 -29.17 25.02
C GLN A 369 2.12 -30.38 24.35
N THR A 370 1.34 -31.34 23.84
CA THR A 370 1.86 -32.58 23.26
C THR A 370 1.61 -32.59 21.75
N PRO A 371 2.67 -32.57 20.91
CA PRO A 371 2.53 -32.40 19.47
C PRO A 371 2.14 -33.72 18.77
N THR A 372 0.87 -34.07 18.86
CA THR A 372 0.29 -35.22 18.15
C THR A 372 -0.92 -34.77 17.34
N ALA A 373 -1.25 -35.52 16.31
CA ALA A 373 -2.41 -35.26 15.45
C ALA A 373 -3.75 -35.20 16.24
N ALA A 374 -3.84 -35.90 17.36
CA ALA A 374 -5.04 -35.91 18.22
C ALA A 374 -5.14 -34.66 19.12
N ASN A 375 -4.02 -33.96 19.31
CA ASN A 375 -3.94 -32.79 20.17
C ASN A 375 -3.82 -31.49 19.40
N VAL A 376 -3.91 -31.51 18.08
CA VAL A 376 -3.91 -30.28 17.27
C VAL A 376 -5.02 -29.36 17.76
N ASN A 377 -4.69 -28.06 17.91
CA ASN A 377 -5.58 -27.04 18.42
C ASN A 377 -6.00 -26.02 17.35
N THR A 378 -5.60 -26.21 16.10
CA THR A 378 -5.84 -25.26 15.02
C THR A 378 -6.55 -25.93 13.87
N ASP A 379 -7.52 -25.23 13.25
CA ASP A 379 -8.24 -25.76 12.10
C ASP A 379 -7.59 -25.35 10.78
N PHE A 380 -7.08 -24.13 10.66
CA PHE A 380 -6.26 -23.71 9.52
C PHE A 380 -4.78 -23.78 9.85
N LEU A 381 -3.94 -23.85 8.81
CA LEU A 381 -2.50 -23.77 8.96
C LEU A 381 -1.92 -22.56 8.23
N PRO A 382 -0.90 -21.90 8.83
CA PRO A 382 -0.15 -20.86 8.13
C PRO A 382 0.60 -21.45 6.94
N ASP A 383 0.71 -20.69 5.86
CA ASP A 383 1.68 -20.97 4.80
C ASP A 383 3.07 -20.55 5.29
N THR A 384 3.90 -21.53 5.58
CA THR A 384 5.25 -21.32 6.10
C THR A 384 6.34 -21.30 5.01
N SER A 385 5.96 -21.24 3.74
CA SER A 385 6.90 -21.30 2.61
C SER A 385 7.93 -20.17 2.58
N GLU A 386 7.62 -19.03 3.20
CA GLU A 386 8.52 -17.88 3.30
C GLU A 386 9.32 -17.84 4.61
N PHE A 387 9.08 -18.77 5.53
CA PHE A 387 9.76 -18.80 6.82
C PHE A 387 11.15 -19.45 6.68
N THR A 388 12.10 -18.93 7.45
CA THR A 388 13.44 -19.54 7.55
C THR A 388 13.45 -20.67 8.57
N SER A 389 14.50 -21.49 8.53
CA SER A 389 14.68 -22.59 9.50
C SER A 389 14.72 -22.13 10.97
N ASN A 390 15.08 -20.85 11.22
CA ASN A 390 15.14 -20.30 12.59
C ASN A 390 13.76 -19.95 13.15
N GLU A 391 12.76 -19.82 12.31
CA GLU A 391 11.39 -19.46 12.68
C GLU A 391 10.52 -20.69 12.90
N LEU A 392 10.98 -21.90 12.46
CA LEU A 392 10.17 -23.11 12.36
C LEU A 392 10.64 -24.22 13.34
N PHE A 393 9.67 -24.83 14.01
CA PHE A 393 9.89 -25.85 15.04
C PHE A 393 9.18 -27.15 14.67
N ASN A 394 9.92 -28.28 14.76
CA ASN A 394 9.45 -29.57 14.31
C ASN A 394 8.41 -30.18 15.26
N THR A 395 7.24 -30.52 14.73
CA THR A 395 6.13 -31.12 15.48
C THR A 395 6.25 -32.64 15.65
N GLY A 396 7.11 -33.30 14.86
CA GLY A 396 7.13 -34.77 14.76
C GLY A 396 6.06 -35.36 13.83
N MET A 397 5.11 -34.57 13.34
CA MET A 397 4.17 -34.97 12.27
C MET A 397 4.84 -34.83 10.90
N THR A 398 4.25 -35.46 9.89
CA THR A 398 4.79 -35.44 8.51
C THR A 398 3.71 -35.09 7.49
N TYR A 399 4.14 -34.50 6.39
CA TYR A 399 3.38 -34.42 5.15
C TYR A 399 3.35 -35.77 4.44
N SER A 400 2.50 -35.92 3.42
CA SER A 400 2.38 -37.14 2.62
C SER A 400 3.70 -37.54 1.91
N ASN A 401 4.56 -36.59 1.61
CA ASN A 401 5.86 -36.78 1.01
C ASN A 401 6.98 -37.17 2.03
N GLY A 402 6.62 -37.27 3.33
CA GLY A 402 7.54 -37.60 4.42
C GLY A 402 8.31 -36.38 4.99
N SER A 403 8.13 -35.18 4.45
CA SER A 403 8.75 -33.98 5.03
C SER A 403 8.11 -33.62 6.38
N PRO A 404 8.87 -33.01 7.31
CA PRO A 404 8.36 -32.67 8.63
C PRO A 404 7.35 -31.50 8.59
N VAL A 405 6.30 -31.62 9.41
CA VAL A 405 5.40 -30.49 9.69
C VAL A 405 6.05 -29.62 10.76
N GLN A 406 6.14 -28.34 10.49
CA GLN A 406 6.78 -27.38 11.39
C GLN A 406 5.86 -26.17 11.62
N PHE A 407 5.87 -25.67 12.86
CA PHE A 407 5.10 -24.50 13.26
C PHE A 407 6.02 -23.38 13.74
N TYR A 408 5.56 -22.14 13.65
CA TYR A 408 6.31 -20.97 14.07
C TYR A 408 6.08 -20.61 15.54
N SER A 409 6.91 -19.71 16.08
CA SER A 409 6.69 -19.08 17.37
C SER A 409 6.62 -17.56 17.26
N SER A 410 5.65 -16.94 17.95
CA SER A 410 5.53 -15.48 18.07
C SER A 410 6.65 -14.86 18.93
N ALA A 411 7.39 -15.67 19.71
CA ALA A 411 8.57 -15.24 20.45
C ALA A 411 9.75 -14.95 19.52
N VAL A 412 9.81 -15.59 18.34
CA VAL A 412 10.85 -15.36 17.36
C VAL A 412 10.60 -14.01 16.66
N GLN A 413 11.58 -13.12 16.75
CA GLN A 413 11.44 -11.76 16.22
C GLN A 413 11.24 -11.77 14.70
N GLU A 414 11.99 -12.60 13.97
CA GLU A 414 11.90 -12.73 12.51
C GLU A 414 10.49 -13.09 12.06
N THR A 415 9.79 -13.94 12.78
CA THR A 415 8.39 -14.32 12.51
C THR A 415 7.46 -13.12 12.58
N VAL A 416 7.56 -12.34 13.65
CA VAL A 416 6.72 -11.14 13.82
C VAL A 416 7.08 -10.07 12.79
N LEU A 417 8.37 -9.87 12.50
CA LEU A 417 8.81 -8.96 11.43
C LEU A 417 8.23 -9.38 10.07
N ARG A 418 8.19 -10.68 9.76
CA ARG A 418 7.57 -11.24 8.54
C ARG A 418 6.06 -10.95 8.50
N HIS A 419 5.34 -11.11 9.59
CA HIS A 419 3.93 -10.75 9.67
C HIS A 419 3.71 -9.26 9.35
N PHE A 420 4.53 -8.37 9.89
CA PHE A 420 4.48 -6.95 9.59
C PHE A 420 4.94 -6.61 8.16
N GLN A 421 5.87 -7.38 7.59
CA GLN A 421 6.21 -7.31 6.18
C GLN A 421 4.99 -7.65 5.31
N TRP A 422 4.28 -8.73 5.58
CA TRP A 422 3.05 -9.08 4.86
C TRP A 422 1.98 -8.00 4.98
N MET A 423 1.85 -7.38 6.15
CA MET A 423 0.95 -6.23 6.32
C MET A 423 1.36 -5.05 5.43
N GLN A 424 2.65 -4.76 5.33
CA GLN A 424 3.16 -3.68 4.50
C GLN A 424 2.97 -3.99 3.01
N GLU A 425 3.33 -5.17 2.54
CA GLU A 425 3.18 -5.62 1.16
C GLU A 425 1.72 -5.57 0.69
N ASN A 426 0.79 -5.81 1.60
CA ASN A 426 -0.65 -5.76 1.34
C ASN A 426 -1.32 -4.49 1.90
N GLN A 427 -0.56 -3.47 2.27
CA GLN A 427 -1.04 -2.15 2.72
C GLN A 427 -2.05 -2.19 3.89
N LEU A 428 -1.99 -3.20 4.75
CA LEU A 428 -2.77 -3.26 5.98
C LEU A 428 -2.26 -2.19 6.96
N ASP A 429 -3.16 -1.62 7.75
CA ASP A 429 -2.82 -0.47 8.60
C ASP A 429 -2.00 -0.87 9.83
N GLY A 430 -2.35 -1.94 10.52
CA GLY A 430 -1.66 -2.40 11.72
C GLY A 430 -2.53 -3.26 12.61
N VAL A 431 -2.15 -3.34 13.88
CA VAL A 431 -2.73 -4.33 14.80
C VAL A 431 -3.12 -3.77 16.18
N PHE A 432 -4.10 -4.44 16.79
CA PHE A 432 -4.29 -4.49 18.23
C PHE A 432 -3.64 -5.77 18.78
N LEU A 433 -2.54 -5.63 19.52
CA LEU A 433 -1.86 -6.77 20.17
C LEU A 433 -2.64 -7.19 21.41
N GLN A 434 -3.12 -8.42 21.41
CA GLN A 434 -3.84 -9.02 22.53
C GLN A 434 -2.90 -9.30 23.71
N ARG A 435 -3.32 -8.91 24.91
CA ARG A 435 -2.65 -9.22 26.19
C ARG A 435 -3.68 -9.81 27.16
N PHE A 436 -3.68 -11.13 27.31
CA PHE A 436 -4.56 -11.83 28.24
C PHE A 436 -4.07 -11.61 29.67
N LEU A 437 -4.91 -11.04 30.53
CA LEU A 437 -4.54 -10.76 31.92
C LEU A 437 -4.23 -12.03 32.72
N THR A 438 -4.83 -13.14 32.37
CA THR A 438 -4.56 -14.45 32.98
C THR A 438 -3.13 -14.91 32.76
N ASP A 439 -2.56 -14.68 31.57
CA ASP A 439 -1.17 -15.01 31.25
C ASP A 439 -0.20 -14.18 32.09
N LEU A 440 -0.54 -12.92 32.37
CA LEU A 440 0.32 -12.00 33.12
C LEU A 440 0.52 -12.40 34.60
N SER A 441 -0.29 -13.31 35.11
CA SER A 441 -0.14 -13.87 36.46
C SER A 441 0.98 -14.92 36.57
N SER A 442 1.43 -15.49 35.43
CA SER A 442 2.54 -16.44 35.35
C SER A 442 3.82 -15.71 34.93
N PRO A 443 4.94 -15.79 35.67
CA PRO A 443 6.18 -15.14 35.32
C PRO A 443 6.72 -15.55 33.91
N GLN A 444 6.56 -16.81 33.52
CA GLN A 444 6.99 -17.31 32.22
C GLN A 444 6.16 -16.69 31.09
N PHE A 445 4.82 -16.70 31.24
CA PHE A 445 3.95 -16.11 30.22
C PHE A 445 4.01 -14.58 30.22
N TYR A 446 4.22 -13.95 31.36
CA TYR A 446 4.50 -12.52 31.44
C TYR A 446 5.75 -12.15 30.63
N SER A 447 6.84 -12.92 30.80
CA SER A 447 8.06 -12.74 30.01
C SER A 447 7.81 -12.94 28.51
N PHE A 448 7.07 -13.99 28.15
CA PHE A 448 6.70 -14.28 26.76
C PHE A 448 5.88 -13.14 26.14
N ARG A 449 4.83 -12.67 26.83
CA ARG A 449 4.01 -11.55 26.34
C ARG A 449 4.82 -10.26 26.18
N ASN A 450 5.81 -10.01 27.03
CA ASN A 450 6.71 -8.87 26.90
C ASN A 450 7.64 -9.02 25.69
N GLN A 451 8.16 -10.22 25.44
CA GLN A 451 8.96 -10.53 24.24
C GLN A 451 8.16 -10.30 22.97
N VAL A 452 6.94 -10.82 22.88
CA VAL A 452 6.04 -10.61 21.75
C VAL A 452 5.70 -9.12 21.59
N THR A 453 5.47 -8.38 22.67
CA THR A 453 5.22 -6.94 22.62
C THR A 453 6.42 -6.17 22.04
N ALA A 454 7.63 -6.54 22.43
CA ALA A 454 8.84 -5.97 21.84
C ALA A 454 8.99 -6.29 20.35
N ASN A 455 8.68 -7.53 19.95
CA ASN A 455 8.71 -7.96 18.55
C ASN A 455 7.66 -7.22 17.70
N VAL A 456 6.44 -7.04 18.21
CA VAL A 456 5.37 -6.28 17.53
C VAL A 456 5.76 -4.82 17.33
N ARG A 457 6.33 -4.19 18.37
CA ARG A 457 6.86 -2.84 18.24
C ARG A 457 7.96 -2.77 17.17
N ALA A 458 8.93 -3.68 17.21
CA ALA A 458 10.01 -3.75 16.22
C ALA A 458 9.47 -3.96 14.80
N GLY A 459 8.49 -4.84 14.62
CA GLY A 459 7.82 -5.06 13.34
C GLY A 459 7.08 -3.83 12.84
N ALA A 460 6.33 -3.17 13.71
CA ALA A 460 5.61 -1.94 13.38
C ALA A 460 6.57 -0.81 12.97
N GLU A 461 7.68 -0.62 13.70
CA GLU A 461 8.71 0.36 13.39
C GLU A 461 9.44 0.04 12.08
N ALA A 462 9.79 -1.24 11.85
CA ALA A 462 10.51 -1.67 10.65
C ALA A 462 9.67 -1.51 9.37
N TRP A 463 8.37 -1.81 9.46
CA TRP A 463 7.50 -1.88 8.28
C TRP A 463 6.47 -0.74 8.20
N GLY A 464 6.61 0.29 9.06
CA GLY A 464 5.76 1.48 9.03
C GLY A 464 4.29 1.21 9.32
N ARG A 465 3.96 0.13 10.03
CA ARG A 465 2.58 -0.18 10.45
C ARG A 465 2.31 0.37 11.84
N VAL A 466 1.04 0.42 12.27
CA VAL A 466 0.71 0.89 13.61
C VAL A 466 0.38 -0.26 14.55
N PHE A 467 0.53 -0.03 15.85
CA PHE A 467 0.11 -0.99 16.87
C PHE A 467 -0.50 -0.30 18.09
N ALA A 468 -1.42 -0.98 18.74
CA ALA A 468 -1.95 -0.62 20.06
C ALA A 468 -2.07 -1.89 20.92
N ILE A 469 -2.16 -1.71 22.21
CA ILE A 469 -2.40 -2.82 23.15
C ILE A 469 -3.89 -3.02 23.33
N MET A 470 -4.33 -4.29 23.31
CA MET A 470 -5.68 -4.71 23.70
C MET A 470 -5.59 -5.71 24.84
N TYR A 471 -6.08 -5.32 26.00
CA TYR A 471 -6.20 -6.23 27.13
C TYR A 471 -7.43 -7.12 26.97
N ASP A 472 -7.26 -8.41 27.20
CA ASP A 472 -8.35 -9.37 27.33
C ASP A 472 -8.52 -9.74 28.80
N VAL A 473 -9.75 -9.56 29.33
CA VAL A 473 -10.06 -9.80 30.74
C VAL A 473 -10.71 -11.18 30.99
N SER A 474 -10.75 -12.05 29.99
CA SER A 474 -11.30 -13.41 30.08
C SER A 474 -10.60 -14.20 31.19
N GLY A 475 -11.39 -14.85 32.06
CA GLY A 475 -10.89 -15.66 33.14
C GLY A 475 -10.17 -14.90 34.28
N GLN A 476 -10.06 -13.57 34.17
CA GLN A 476 -9.33 -12.77 35.16
C GLN A 476 -10.09 -12.69 36.47
N PRO A 477 -9.50 -13.13 37.60
CA PRO A 477 -10.12 -13.00 38.94
C PRO A 477 -10.38 -11.53 39.29
N THR A 478 -11.57 -11.26 39.82
CA THR A 478 -12.03 -9.89 40.13
C THR A 478 -11.17 -9.18 41.18
N ASN A 479 -10.63 -9.90 42.13
CA ASN A 479 -9.81 -9.33 43.21
C ASN A 479 -8.43 -8.85 42.76
N THR A 480 -7.94 -9.29 41.60
CA THR A 480 -6.64 -8.91 41.05
C THR A 480 -6.75 -8.13 39.73
N LEU A 481 -7.95 -8.00 39.14
CA LEU A 481 -8.18 -7.34 37.88
C LEU A 481 -7.54 -5.94 37.81
N ILE A 482 -7.89 -5.06 38.73
CA ILE A 482 -7.44 -3.66 38.73
C ILE A 482 -5.91 -3.58 38.86
N SER A 483 -5.35 -4.34 39.84
CA SER A 483 -3.90 -4.34 40.06
C SER A 483 -3.12 -4.89 38.85
N ASN A 484 -3.58 -6.01 38.27
CA ASN A 484 -2.88 -6.66 37.16
C ASN A 484 -2.85 -5.74 35.93
N ILE A 485 -3.99 -5.22 35.48
CA ILE A 485 -4.07 -4.38 34.29
C ILE A 485 -3.32 -3.04 34.47
N THR A 486 -3.43 -2.41 35.64
CA THR A 486 -2.77 -1.11 35.89
C THR A 486 -1.26 -1.24 36.06
N ASN A 487 -0.78 -2.33 36.72
CA ASN A 487 0.65 -2.57 36.87
C ASN A 487 1.31 -2.94 35.54
N ASP A 488 0.63 -3.76 34.73
CA ASP A 488 1.14 -4.10 33.38
C ASP A 488 1.23 -2.86 32.49
N TRP A 489 0.20 -2.02 32.45
CA TRP A 489 0.26 -0.78 31.65
C TRP A 489 1.40 0.14 32.09
N ARG A 490 1.61 0.30 33.40
CA ARG A 490 2.75 1.06 33.92
C ARG A 490 4.08 0.47 33.47
N TYR A 491 4.21 -0.86 33.48
CA TYR A 491 5.41 -1.53 32.98
C TYR A 491 5.62 -1.28 31.48
N LEU A 492 4.59 -1.44 30.67
CA LEU A 492 4.64 -1.19 29.23
C LEU A 492 5.06 0.26 28.92
N VAL A 493 4.53 1.23 29.65
CA VAL A 493 4.85 2.66 29.42
C VAL A 493 6.20 3.05 30.01
N ASN A 494 6.48 2.69 31.27
CA ASN A 494 7.63 3.21 32.00
C ASN A 494 8.90 2.39 31.78
N THR A 495 8.80 1.09 31.48
CA THR A 495 9.93 0.19 31.27
C THR A 495 10.13 -0.16 29.81
N MET A 496 9.07 -0.56 29.11
CA MET A 496 9.17 -0.88 27.70
C MET A 496 9.04 0.34 26.78
N HIS A 497 8.59 1.47 27.32
CA HIS A 497 8.42 2.73 26.58
C HIS A 497 7.61 2.59 25.29
N ILE A 498 6.55 1.78 25.30
CA ILE A 498 5.78 1.45 24.08
C ILE A 498 5.13 2.70 23.44
N THR A 499 4.71 3.67 24.26
CA THR A 499 4.08 4.91 23.80
C THR A 499 5.08 5.93 23.22
N ASN A 500 6.40 5.68 23.38
CA ASN A 500 7.43 6.50 22.72
C ASN A 500 7.66 6.10 21.26
N SER A 501 7.12 4.97 20.83
CA SER A 501 7.20 4.57 19.42
C SER A 501 6.35 5.50 18.56
N THR A 502 6.91 5.97 17.45
CA THR A 502 6.15 6.74 16.43
C THR A 502 5.10 5.89 15.73
N ARG A 503 5.11 4.57 15.95
CA ARG A 503 4.12 3.63 15.41
C ARG A 503 3.05 3.25 16.43
N ASN A 504 3.16 3.68 17.69
CA ASN A 504 2.08 3.52 18.66
C ASN A 504 0.85 4.33 18.19
N LEU A 505 -0.29 3.67 18.10
CA LEU A 505 -1.52 4.25 17.57
C LEU A 505 -2.08 5.31 18.52
N HIS A 506 -2.41 6.46 17.98
CA HIS A 506 -3.10 7.54 18.66
C HIS A 506 -4.49 7.76 18.06
N HIS A 507 -5.37 8.33 18.84
CA HIS A 507 -6.66 8.83 18.39
C HIS A 507 -7.08 10.04 19.22
N LYS A 508 -7.58 11.08 18.56
CA LYS A 508 -7.91 12.37 19.21
C LYS A 508 -6.75 12.92 20.07
N GLY A 509 -5.51 12.74 19.57
CA GLY A 509 -4.28 13.25 20.20
C GLY A 509 -3.77 12.46 21.39
N LYS A 510 -4.29 11.26 21.67
CA LYS A 510 -3.91 10.41 22.80
C LYS A 510 -3.54 9.00 22.32
N PRO A 511 -2.58 8.30 22.98
CA PRO A 511 -2.33 6.88 22.71
C PRO A 511 -3.59 6.06 22.92
N VAL A 512 -3.77 5.00 22.12
CA VAL A 512 -4.93 4.11 22.19
C VAL A 512 -4.60 2.89 23.03
N VAL A 513 -5.52 2.52 23.92
CA VAL A 513 -5.57 1.21 24.58
C VAL A 513 -6.97 0.63 24.42
N ALA A 514 -7.06 -0.65 24.14
CA ALA A 514 -8.32 -1.36 24.09
C ALA A 514 -8.47 -2.31 25.29
N ILE A 515 -9.70 -2.53 25.73
CA ILE A 515 -10.05 -3.50 26.77
C ILE A 515 -11.21 -4.32 26.23
N TRP A 516 -10.97 -5.61 26.02
CA TRP A 516 -11.98 -6.56 25.55
C TRP A 516 -12.48 -7.42 26.73
N GLY A 517 -13.80 -7.61 26.79
CA GLY A 517 -14.40 -8.56 27.70
C GLY A 517 -15.26 -7.97 28.82
N PHE A 518 -15.39 -6.65 28.94
CA PHE A 518 -16.28 -6.07 29.93
C PHE A 518 -17.76 -6.24 29.57
N GLY A 519 -18.52 -6.87 30.41
CA GLY A 519 -19.98 -6.96 30.32
C GLY A 519 -20.53 -8.20 29.61
N PHE A 520 -19.70 -9.15 29.18
CA PHE A 520 -20.16 -10.43 28.65
C PHE A 520 -20.78 -11.33 29.73
N ASN A 521 -21.91 -11.94 29.39
CA ASN A 521 -22.68 -12.80 30.27
C ASN A 521 -22.42 -14.30 29.97
N ASP A 522 -21.17 -14.72 30.01
CA ASP A 522 -20.74 -16.08 29.63
C ASP A 522 -20.08 -16.86 30.80
N GLY A 523 -20.03 -16.27 32.00
CA GLY A 523 -19.40 -16.86 33.16
C GLY A 523 -17.87 -16.81 33.18
N ASN A 524 -17.24 -16.32 32.14
CA ASN A 524 -15.77 -16.14 32.03
C ASN A 524 -15.33 -14.67 32.22
N HIS A 525 -16.24 -13.73 32.07
CA HIS A 525 -15.99 -12.30 32.21
C HIS A 525 -16.60 -11.76 33.51
N LEU A 526 -15.82 -11.85 34.59
CA LEU A 526 -16.32 -11.74 35.97
C LEU A 526 -16.35 -10.31 36.54
N ALA A 527 -15.84 -9.30 35.79
CA ALA A 527 -15.77 -7.94 36.28
C ALA A 527 -17.17 -7.36 36.59
N SER A 528 -17.30 -6.71 37.74
CA SER A 528 -18.50 -5.92 38.05
C SER A 528 -18.50 -4.59 37.27
N PRO A 529 -19.67 -3.94 37.07
CA PRO A 529 -19.74 -2.61 36.47
C PRO A 529 -18.84 -1.59 37.21
N GLN A 530 -18.74 -1.65 38.52
CA GLN A 530 -17.91 -0.75 39.33
C GLN A 530 -16.42 -0.95 39.09
N GLN A 531 -15.97 -2.21 38.93
CA GLN A 531 -14.57 -2.53 38.62
C GLN A 531 -14.21 -2.08 37.19
N ALA A 532 -15.07 -2.38 36.22
CA ALA A 532 -14.90 -1.96 34.84
C ALA A 532 -14.81 -0.42 34.75
N GLN A 533 -15.73 0.29 35.43
CA GLN A 533 -15.71 1.76 35.47
C GLN A 533 -14.42 2.28 36.12
N THR A 534 -13.94 1.64 37.16
CA THR A 534 -12.69 2.02 37.84
C THR A 534 -11.50 1.87 36.90
N VAL A 535 -11.42 0.77 36.15
CA VAL A 535 -10.36 0.52 35.17
C VAL A 535 -10.41 1.57 34.04
N ILE A 536 -11.58 1.82 33.45
CA ILE A 536 -11.75 2.80 32.38
C ILE A 536 -11.33 4.21 32.85
N ASN A 537 -11.81 4.62 34.02
CA ASN A 537 -11.47 5.93 34.59
C ASN A 537 -9.96 6.05 34.86
N TRP A 538 -9.35 4.97 35.35
CA TRP A 538 -7.91 4.95 35.58
C TRP A 538 -7.13 5.14 34.27
N PHE A 539 -7.46 4.42 33.19
CA PHE A 539 -6.81 4.59 31.89
C PHE A 539 -7.01 6.02 31.34
N LYS A 540 -8.21 6.57 31.44
CA LYS A 540 -8.46 7.96 31.04
C LYS A 540 -7.62 8.96 31.84
N SER A 541 -7.37 8.68 33.13
CA SER A 541 -6.47 9.50 33.95
C SER A 541 -5.00 9.40 33.55
N GLN A 542 -4.60 8.33 32.83
CA GLN A 542 -3.28 8.20 32.23
C GLN A 542 -3.16 8.95 30.87
N GLY A 543 -4.19 9.63 30.42
CA GLY A 543 -4.19 10.42 29.18
C GLY A 543 -4.28 9.58 27.91
N VAL A 544 -4.89 8.39 27.96
CA VAL A 544 -5.09 7.53 26.80
C VAL A 544 -6.54 7.56 26.29
N THR A 545 -6.74 7.24 25.03
CA THR A 545 -8.06 6.93 24.45
C THR A 545 -8.38 5.48 24.73
N VAL A 546 -9.54 5.21 25.33
CA VAL A 546 -9.95 3.86 25.76
C VAL A 546 -11.02 3.30 24.84
N MET A 547 -10.69 2.23 24.13
CA MET A 547 -11.62 1.45 23.32
C MET A 547 -12.18 0.29 24.14
N GLY A 548 -13.48 0.05 24.06
CA GLY A 548 -14.16 -1.09 24.66
C GLY A 548 -14.52 -2.15 23.62
N GLY A 549 -13.94 -3.36 23.73
CA GLY A 549 -14.46 -4.57 23.09
C GLY A 549 -15.59 -5.13 23.96
N VAL A 550 -16.82 -4.97 23.52
CA VAL A 550 -18.03 -5.19 24.32
C VAL A 550 -18.92 -6.27 23.72
N PRO A 551 -19.90 -6.81 24.46
CA PRO A 551 -20.89 -7.74 23.91
C PRO A 551 -21.66 -7.13 22.73
N THR A 552 -22.12 -7.98 21.80
CA THR A 552 -22.99 -7.56 20.69
C THR A 552 -24.18 -6.72 21.17
N TYR A 553 -24.83 -7.15 22.24
CA TYR A 553 -26.06 -6.51 22.74
C TYR A 553 -25.80 -5.51 23.88
N TRP A 554 -24.62 -4.85 23.89
CA TRP A 554 -24.23 -3.85 24.89
C TRP A 554 -25.27 -2.73 25.08
N ARG A 555 -25.87 -2.28 23.98
CA ARG A 555 -26.86 -1.18 23.98
C ARG A 555 -28.18 -1.59 24.59
N THR A 556 -28.63 -2.82 24.33
CA THR A 556 -29.96 -3.33 24.74
C THR A 556 -29.90 -4.17 26.00
N LEU A 557 -28.71 -4.52 26.51
CA LEU A 557 -28.47 -5.36 27.69
C LEU A 557 -29.18 -6.71 27.59
N GLN A 558 -29.02 -7.38 26.44
CA GLN A 558 -29.65 -8.68 26.14
C GLN A 558 -28.59 -9.69 25.67
N GLY A 559 -29.01 -10.90 25.34
CA GLY A 559 -28.19 -11.92 24.67
C GLY A 559 -26.89 -12.19 25.41
N ASP A 560 -25.75 -11.83 24.79
CA ASP A 560 -24.42 -12.01 25.34
C ASP A 560 -23.98 -10.93 26.34
N SER A 561 -24.81 -9.89 26.56
CA SER A 561 -24.57 -8.86 27.57
C SER A 561 -25.25 -9.17 28.88
N TYR A 562 -24.63 -8.77 30.02
CA TYR A 562 -25.36 -8.70 31.27
C TYR A 562 -26.59 -7.79 31.17
N THR A 563 -27.69 -8.20 31.79
CA THR A 563 -28.98 -7.47 31.82
C THR A 563 -29.05 -6.32 32.84
N ASN A 564 -28.03 -6.21 33.70
CA ASN A 564 -27.99 -5.15 34.71
C ASN A 564 -27.76 -3.76 34.10
N ALA A 565 -28.72 -2.88 34.33
CA ALA A 565 -28.68 -1.48 33.82
C ALA A 565 -27.45 -0.67 34.29
N ALA A 566 -26.75 -1.11 35.34
CA ALA A 566 -25.49 -0.50 35.78
C ALA A 566 -24.35 -0.63 34.72
N TRP A 567 -24.50 -1.47 33.71
CA TRP A 567 -23.56 -1.57 32.60
C TRP A 567 -23.70 -0.45 31.59
N THR A 568 -24.87 0.13 31.39
CA THR A 568 -25.09 1.22 30.41
C THR A 568 -24.11 2.39 30.61
N PRO A 569 -23.97 3.00 31.81
CA PRO A 569 -23.00 4.08 31.99
C PRO A 569 -21.55 3.61 31.84
N VAL A 570 -21.23 2.34 32.11
CA VAL A 570 -19.89 1.81 31.86
C VAL A 570 -19.56 1.78 30.37
N TYR A 571 -20.46 1.24 29.54
CA TYR A 571 -20.29 1.25 28.10
C TYR A 571 -20.16 2.67 27.53
N LEU A 572 -21.04 3.59 27.94
CA LEU A 572 -21.00 4.97 27.52
C LEU A 572 -19.80 5.77 28.06
N SER A 573 -19.01 5.18 28.94
CA SER A 573 -17.76 5.78 29.42
C SER A 573 -16.53 5.47 28.57
N PHE A 574 -16.61 4.58 27.58
CA PHE A 574 -15.54 4.40 26.60
C PHE A 574 -15.45 5.59 25.65
N ASP A 575 -14.27 5.81 25.05
CA ASP A 575 -14.10 6.82 23.98
C ASP A 575 -14.48 6.23 22.63
N LEU A 576 -14.41 4.89 22.51
CA LEU A 576 -14.73 4.12 21.31
C LEU A 576 -15.29 2.74 21.72
N ILE A 577 -16.33 2.29 21.02
CA ILE A 577 -17.00 1.00 21.25
C ILE A 577 -16.81 0.10 20.02
N SER A 578 -16.46 -1.16 20.28
CA SER A 578 -16.30 -2.21 19.26
C SER A 578 -17.04 -3.49 19.72
N PRO A 579 -18.29 -3.71 19.28
CA PRO A 579 -19.04 -4.89 19.65
C PRO A 579 -18.51 -6.15 18.96
N TRP A 580 -18.44 -7.28 19.68
CA TRP A 580 -17.93 -8.52 19.15
C TRP A 580 -18.94 -9.20 18.22
N ALA A 581 -18.55 -9.41 16.95
CA ALA A 581 -19.42 -9.99 15.93
C ALA A 581 -19.08 -11.43 15.54
N VAL A 582 -17.87 -11.94 15.87
CA VAL A 582 -17.43 -13.28 15.45
C VAL A 582 -18.40 -14.34 15.96
N GLY A 583 -18.88 -15.20 15.04
CA GLY A 583 -19.81 -16.26 15.36
C GLY A 583 -21.27 -15.83 15.60
N ARG A 584 -21.61 -14.54 15.48
CA ARG A 584 -22.98 -14.04 15.70
C ARG A 584 -23.88 -14.24 14.50
N PHE A 585 -23.31 -14.45 13.32
CA PHE A 585 -23.99 -14.80 12.07
C PHE A 585 -23.03 -15.63 11.20
N GLY A 586 -23.57 -16.36 10.20
CA GLY A 586 -22.77 -17.34 9.45
C GLY A 586 -22.94 -17.27 7.94
N ASP A 587 -23.64 -16.26 7.42
CA ASP A 587 -23.84 -16.04 5.99
C ASP A 587 -24.10 -14.55 5.68
N ASN A 588 -24.20 -14.22 4.40
CA ASN A 588 -24.41 -12.83 3.95
C ASN A 588 -25.76 -12.26 4.45
N ALA A 589 -26.82 -13.04 4.48
CA ALA A 589 -28.12 -12.58 4.97
C ALA A 589 -28.08 -12.28 6.48
N GLY A 590 -27.32 -13.09 7.23
CA GLY A 590 -27.02 -12.85 8.63
C GLY A 590 -26.22 -11.58 8.85
N ALA A 591 -25.23 -11.28 7.98
CA ALA A 591 -24.48 -10.03 8.00
C ALA A 591 -25.39 -8.82 7.76
N ASP A 592 -26.24 -8.86 6.72
CA ASP A 592 -27.24 -7.81 6.44
C ASP A 592 -28.14 -7.55 7.64
N SER A 593 -28.65 -8.63 8.27
CA SER A 593 -29.50 -8.54 9.46
C SER A 593 -28.75 -7.97 10.65
N TYR A 594 -27.49 -8.36 10.86
CA TYR A 594 -26.64 -7.84 11.93
C TYR A 594 -26.41 -6.33 11.75
N THR A 595 -26.06 -5.89 10.55
CA THR A 595 -25.89 -4.47 10.25
C THR A 595 -27.16 -3.67 10.48
N ALA A 596 -28.31 -4.16 10.01
CA ALA A 596 -29.58 -3.46 10.18
C ALA A 596 -30.02 -3.36 11.65
N ASN A 597 -29.82 -4.41 12.46
CA ASN A 597 -30.36 -4.50 13.81
C ASN A 597 -29.34 -4.14 14.91
N ILE A 598 -28.03 -4.19 14.62
CA ILE A 598 -26.95 -3.94 15.58
C ILE A 598 -26.12 -2.75 15.12
N THR A 599 -25.38 -2.84 14.02
CA THR A 599 -24.39 -1.82 13.60
C THR A 599 -25.04 -0.44 13.43
N ILE A 600 -26.13 -0.32 12.69
CA ILE A 600 -26.78 1.00 12.42
C ILE A 600 -27.34 1.62 13.71
N PRO A 601 -28.11 0.90 14.56
CA PRO A 601 -28.57 1.47 15.84
C PRO A 601 -27.45 1.79 16.81
N ASP A 602 -26.39 0.97 16.89
CA ASP A 602 -25.24 1.19 17.75
C ASP A 602 -24.44 2.41 17.33
N LEU A 603 -24.21 2.56 16.00
CA LEU A 603 -23.56 3.75 15.44
C LEU A 603 -24.34 5.03 15.78
N ALA A 604 -25.68 5.01 15.70
CA ALA A 604 -26.53 6.12 16.07
C ALA A 604 -26.43 6.45 17.57
N GLU A 605 -26.44 5.44 18.45
CA GLU A 605 -26.27 5.59 19.89
C GLU A 605 -24.90 6.18 20.24
N CYS A 606 -23.82 5.62 19.66
CA CYS A 606 -22.46 6.13 19.87
C CYS A 606 -22.35 7.59 19.42
N LYS A 607 -22.86 7.92 18.23
CA LYS A 607 -22.85 9.28 17.70
C LYS A 607 -23.59 10.26 18.62
N SER A 608 -24.73 9.87 19.19
CA SER A 608 -25.52 10.73 20.11
C SER A 608 -24.77 11.02 21.42
N ASN A 609 -23.87 10.13 21.83
CA ASN A 609 -23.06 10.23 23.04
C ASN A 609 -21.63 10.74 22.78
N GLY A 610 -21.26 11.10 21.54
CA GLY A 610 -19.92 11.57 21.19
C GLY A 610 -18.83 10.49 21.28
N ILE A 611 -19.23 9.22 21.15
CA ILE A 611 -18.38 8.02 21.20
C ILE A 611 -18.14 7.57 19.76
N ASP A 612 -16.92 7.11 19.44
CA ASP A 612 -16.62 6.51 18.15
C ASP A 612 -17.07 5.04 18.12
N TYR A 613 -17.30 4.50 16.92
CA TYR A 613 -17.79 3.13 16.72
C TYR A 613 -16.91 2.39 15.71
N MET A 614 -16.48 1.19 16.07
CA MET A 614 -15.61 0.33 15.25
C MET A 614 -16.21 -1.08 15.16
N PRO A 615 -16.95 -1.40 14.07
CA PRO A 615 -17.52 -2.73 13.90
C PRO A 615 -16.42 -3.78 13.71
N VAL A 616 -16.76 -5.03 14.00
CA VAL A 616 -15.88 -6.20 13.85
C VAL A 616 -16.31 -6.99 12.61
N VAL A 617 -15.36 -7.27 11.72
CA VAL A 617 -15.55 -8.15 10.55
C VAL A 617 -14.62 -9.36 10.63
N PHE A 618 -15.06 -10.51 10.10
CA PHE A 618 -14.30 -11.75 10.14
C PHE A 618 -14.48 -12.59 8.87
N PRO A 619 -13.44 -13.38 8.47
CA PRO A 619 -13.48 -14.07 7.17
C PRO A 619 -14.33 -15.33 7.15
N GLY A 620 -14.51 -15.97 8.30
CA GLY A 620 -15.20 -17.23 8.54
C GLY A 620 -14.85 -17.74 9.92
N PHE A 621 -15.34 -18.93 10.29
CA PHE A 621 -15.12 -19.50 11.63
C PHE A 621 -15.07 -21.03 11.60
N SER A 622 -14.14 -21.62 12.32
CA SER A 622 -14.03 -23.07 12.49
C SER A 622 -13.42 -23.40 13.85
N TRP A 623 -14.12 -24.17 14.63
CA TRP A 623 -13.77 -24.45 16.01
C TRP A 623 -13.72 -25.96 16.33
N TYR A 624 -13.30 -26.74 15.33
CA TYR A 624 -13.33 -28.21 15.43
C TYR A 624 -12.21 -28.73 16.34
N ASN A 625 -10.96 -28.39 16.05
CA ASN A 625 -9.81 -28.90 16.80
C ASN A 625 -9.73 -28.31 18.20
N GLU A 626 -10.09 -27.06 18.38
CA GLU A 626 -10.02 -26.41 19.70
C GLU A 626 -11.14 -26.85 20.65
N ASN A 627 -12.37 -26.98 20.16
CA ASN A 627 -13.54 -27.16 21.04
C ASN A 627 -14.55 -28.24 20.57
N GLY A 628 -14.22 -29.03 19.55
CA GLY A 628 -15.08 -30.09 19.03
C GLY A 628 -16.33 -29.61 18.28
N GLY A 629 -16.35 -28.35 17.87
CA GLY A 629 -17.40 -27.79 17.02
C GLY A 629 -17.39 -28.36 15.61
N PRO A 630 -18.34 -27.97 14.73
CA PRO A 630 -18.28 -28.35 13.32
C PRO A 630 -17.04 -27.81 12.63
N LEU A 631 -16.39 -28.64 11.80
CA LEU A 631 -15.29 -28.19 10.95
C LEU A 631 -15.86 -27.27 9.85
N ASN A 632 -15.23 -26.12 9.59
CA ASN A 632 -15.68 -25.08 8.67
C ASN A 632 -17.11 -24.59 9.00
N GLN A 633 -17.36 -24.31 10.29
CA GLN A 633 -18.68 -23.96 10.81
C GLN A 633 -19.31 -22.75 10.10
N ILE A 634 -18.50 -21.73 9.82
CA ILE A 634 -18.88 -20.57 9.00
C ILE A 634 -17.94 -20.52 7.80
N PRO A 635 -18.38 -20.96 6.63
CA PRO A 635 -17.55 -20.99 5.43
C PRO A 635 -17.12 -19.59 4.99
N ARG A 636 -15.88 -19.49 4.54
CA ARG A 636 -15.30 -18.23 4.04
C ARG A 636 -15.84 -17.80 2.67
N ASN A 637 -16.38 -18.76 1.89
CA ASN A 637 -17.01 -18.58 0.57
C ASN A 637 -16.14 -17.72 -0.38
N GLY A 638 -14.84 -18.02 -0.43
CA GLY A 638 -13.90 -17.29 -1.28
C GLY A 638 -13.74 -15.79 -0.94
N GLY A 639 -14.13 -15.40 0.26
CA GLY A 639 -14.07 -14.02 0.75
C GLY A 639 -15.37 -13.22 0.55
N SER A 640 -16.40 -13.78 -0.09
CA SER A 640 -17.67 -13.07 -0.27
C SER A 640 -18.39 -12.79 1.06
N PHE A 641 -18.25 -13.69 2.04
CA PHE A 641 -18.77 -13.50 3.39
C PHE A 641 -18.07 -12.33 4.13
N TYR A 642 -16.75 -12.27 4.07
CA TYR A 642 -15.98 -11.17 4.62
C TYR A 642 -16.33 -9.83 3.94
N TRP A 643 -16.39 -9.84 2.61
CA TRP A 643 -16.65 -8.64 1.83
C TRP A 643 -18.05 -8.06 2.07
N ARG A 644 -19.05 -8.92 2.30
CA ARG A 644 -20.40 -8.46 2.62
C ARG A 644 -20.43 -7.61 3.89
N GLN A 645 -19.75 -8.04 4.93
CA GLN A 645 -19.62 -7.30 6.20
C GLN A 645 -18.95 -5.95 5.97
N VAL A 646 -17.81 -5.92 5.24
CA VAL A 646 -17.12 -4.67 4.90
C VAL A 646 -18.03 -3.72 4.14
N TYR A 647 -18.73 -4.23 3.12
CA TYR A 647 -19.68 -3.42 2.36
C TYR A 647 -20.76 -2.81 3.26
N ASP A 648 -21.39 -3.61 4.08
CA ASP A 648 -22.50 -3.20 4.92
C ASP A 648 -22.06 -2.15 5.95
N ASP A 649 -20.93 -2.33 6.61
CA ASP A 649 -20.42 -1.41 7.63
C ASP A 649 -19.99 -0.06 7.02
N VAL A 650 -19.30 -0.08 5.88
CA VAL A 650 -18.94 1.16 5.16
C VAL A 650 -20.19 1.87 4.62
N HIS A 651 -21.16 1.11 4.10
CA HIS A 651 -22.44 1.65 3.63
C HIS A 651 -23.25 2.28 4.77
N ALA A 652 -23.19 1.72 5.97
CA ALA A 652 -23.80 2.27 7.17
C ALA A 652 -23.11 3.55 7.67
N GLY A 653 -21.93 3.88 7.15
CA GLY A 653 -21.17 5.09 7.48
C GLY A 653 -20.10 4.89 8.55
N CYS A 654 -19.70 3.66 8.83
CA CYS A 654 -18.53 3.38 9.68
C CYS A 654 -17.26 3.84 8.97
N ASN A 655 -16.36 4.48 9.72
CA ASN A 655 -15.10 5.05 9.19
C ASN A 655 -13.85 4.37 9.75
N MET A 656 -14.00 3.28 10.49
CA MET A 656 -12.95 2.40 11.01
C MET A 656 -13.51 1.00 11.19
N ILE A 657 -12.69 -0.02 11.01
CA ILE A 657 -13.09 -1.44 11.07
C ILE A 657 -12.04 -2.24 11.85
N TYR A 658 -12.49 -3.15 12.71
CA TYR A 658 -11.67 -4.16 13.36
C TYR A 658 -11.75 -5.48 12.60
N GLY A 659 -10.62 -6.01 12.14
CA GLY A 659 -10.53 -7.32 11.50
C GLY A 659 -10.20 -8.42 12.51
N ALA A 660 -11.10 -9.34 12.72
CA ALA A 660 -10.89 -10.49 13.58
C ALA A 660 -10.58 -11.72 12.73
N MET A 661 -9.35 -12.26 12.76
CA MET A 661 -8.08 -11.83 13.39
C MET A 661 -6.96 -11.94 12.37
N PHE A 662 -5.79 -11.37 12.61
CA PHE A 662 -4.66 -11.53 11.71
C PHE A 662 -4.11 -12.96 11.73
N ASP A 663 -3.82 -13.52 12.92
CA ASP A 663 -3.04 -14.75 13.10
C ASP A 663 -3.80 -15.89 13.83
N GLU A 664 -5.11 -15.79 14.05
CA GLU A 664 -5.86 -16.76 14.84
C GLU A 664 -6.36 -17.95 14.00
N VAL A 665 -5.53 -18.96 13.90
CA VAL A 665 -5.85 -20.22 13.19
C VAL A 665 -6.66 -21.22 14.00
N ASN A 666 -6.70 -21.06 15.34
CA ASN A 666 -7.47 -21.90 16.26
C ASN A 666 -8.97 -21.85 15.95
N GLU A 667 -9.52 -20.64 15.91
CA GLU A 667 -10.92 -20.38 15.59
C GLU A 667 -11.20 -20.21 14.09
N GLY A 668 -10.19 -20.45 13.28
CA GLY A 668 -10.34 -20.33 11.82
C GLY A 668 -10.60 -18.90 11.33
N THR A 669 -10.27 -17.87 12.11
CA THR A 669 -10.47 -16.46 11.76
C THR A 669 -9.23 -15.81 11.15
N ALA A 670 -8.09 -16.50 11.09
CA ALA A 670 -6.83 -15.95 10.57
C ALA A 670 -6.97 -15.41 9.14
N MET A 671 -6.42 -14.21 8.90
CA MET A 671 -6.41 -13.55 7.60
C MET A 671 -5.00 -13.44 6.98
N TYR A 672 -3.95 -13.83 7.68
CA TYR A 672 -2.60 -13.89 7.13
C TYR A 672 -2.45 -15.00 6.06
N LYS A 673 -1.23 -15.25 5.56
CA LYS A 673 -1.00 -16.29 4.56
C LYS A 673 -1.30 -17.68 5.11
N LEU A 674 -2.27 -18.36 4.50
CA LEU A 674 -2.73 -19.70 4.86
C LEU A 674 -2.41 -20.70 3.75
N VAL A 675 -2.31 -21.98 4.12
CA VAL A 675 -2.15 -23.09 3.15
C VAL A 675 -3.26 -23.04 2.12
N PRO A 676 -2.94 -22.92 0.81
CA PRO A 676 -3.93 -22.68 -0.23
C PRO A 676 -4.76 -23.88 -0.62
N THR A 677 -4.20 -25.12 -0.58
CA THR A 677 -4.87 -26.33 -1.06
C THR A 677 -4.78 -27.49 -0.09
N ALA A 678 -5.82 -28.33 -0.08
CA ALA A 678 -5.87 -29.55 0.75
C ALA A 678 -4.71 -30.51 0.48
N ALA A 679 -4.14 -30.52 -0.73
CA ALA A 679 -2.99 -31.34 -1.08
C ALA A 679 -1.69 -30.97 -0.33
N GLN A 680 -1.64 -29.77 0.22
CA GLN A 680 -0.48 -29.26 0.98
C GLN A 680 -0.68 -29.40 2.51
N LEU A 681 -1.75 -30.04 2.96
CA LEU A 681 -1.99 -30.29 4.37
C LEU A 681 -1.19 -31.49 4.88
N PRO A 682 -0.90 -31.56 6.20
CA PRO A 682 -0.30 -32.73 6.83
C PRO A 682 -1.09 -34.02 6.58
N ALA A 683 -0.38 -35.14 6.54
CA ALA A 683 -0.99 -36.47 6.39
C ALA A 683 -1.79 -36.90 7.63
N GLN A 684 -1.47 -36.33 8.78
CA GLN A 684 -2.12 -36.60 10.07
C GLN A 684 -2.84 -35.37 10.59
N GLY A 685 -3.94 -35.58 11.31
CA GLY A 685 -4.79 -34.50 11.83
C GLY A 685 -5.92 -34.12 10.90
N LYS A 686 -6.75 -33.20 11.34
CA LYS A 686 -7.84 -32.63 10.52
C LYS A 686 -7.63 -31.14 10.40
N PHE A 687 -7.36 -30.70 9.19
CA PHE A 687 -7.09 -29.30 8.89
C PHE A 687 -7.92 -28.82 7.71
N LEU A 688 -8.07 -27.52 7.60
CA LEU A 688 -8.65 -26.82 6.46
C LEU A 688 -7.56 -26.09 5.68
N ALA A 689 -7.70 -26.07 4.37
CA ALA A 689 -6.98 -25.18 3.49
C ALA A 689 -7.95 -24.16 2.86
N LEU A 690 -7.43 -23.15 2.17
CA LEU A 690 -8.26 -22.11 1.58
C LEU A 690 -9.24 -22.61 0.50
N ASP A 691 -9.00 -23.79 -0.09
CA ASP A 691 -9.86 -24.43 -1.07
C ASP A 691 -11.00 -25.26 -0.45
N CYS A 692 -11.18 -25.25 0.87
CA CYS A 692 -12.21 -26.04 1.56
C CYS A 692 -13.65 -25.71 1.13
N ASP A 693 -13.89 -24.51 0.61
CA ASP A 693 -15.18 -24.06 0.04
C ASP A 693 -15.30 -24.33 -1.47
N GLY A 694 -14.38 -25.10 -2.06
CA GLY A 694 -14.38 -25.42 -3.50
C GLY A 694 -13.89 -24.29 -4.41
N ILE A 695 -13.28 -23.24 -3.84
CA ILE A 695 -12.76 -22.09 -4.57
C ILE A 695 -11.23 -22.08 -4.45
N THR A 696 -10.53 -22.09 -5.58
CA THR A 696 -9.06 -22.00 -5.58
C THR A 696 -8.61 -20.58 -5.25
N LEU A 697 -7.79 -20.44 -4.22
CA LEU A 697 -7.30 -19.17 -3.73
C LEU A 697 -5.77 -19.23 -3.56
N LYS A 698 -5.09 -18.09 -3.69
CA LYS A 698 -3.67 -17.97 -3.27
C LYS A 698 -3.57 -17.80 -1.77
N SER A 699 -2.42 -18.17 -1.23
CA SER A 699 -2.10 -18.06 0.20
C SER A 699 -2.37 -16.66 0.78
N ASP A 700 -2.07 -15.59 0.04
CA ASP A 700 -2.21 -14.19 0.40
C ASP A 700 -3.61 -13.59 0.17
N TRP A 701 -4.59 -14.40 -0.22
CA TRP A 701 -5.90 -13.92 -0.67
C TRP A 701 -6.59 -12.98 0.32
N TYR A 702 -6.62 -13.35 1.61
CA TYR A 702 -7.31 -12.54 2.62
C TYR A 702 -6.53 -11.28 3.00
N LEU A 703 -5.21 -11.26 2.86
CA LEU A 703 -4.41 -10.03 2.98
C LEU A 703 -4.75 -9.03 1.86
N ARG A 704 -4.84 -9.53 0.63
CA ARG A 704 -5.24 -8.71 -0.52
C ARG A 704 -6.67 -8.19 -0.38
N LEU A 705 -7.58 -9.02 0.12
CA LEU A 705 -8.96 -8.63 0.34
C LEU A 705 -9.08 -7.58 1.47
N ALA A 706 -8.28 -7.70 2.54
CA ALA A 706 -8.19 -6.70 3.59
C ALA A 706 -7.62 -5.36 3.09
N ASN A 707 -6.68 -5.38 2.14
CA ASN A 707 -6.22 -4.18 1.45
C ASN A 707 -7.37 -3.45 0.73
N GLU A 708 -8.17 -4.20 -0.05
CA GLU A 708 -9.31 -3.61 -0.74
C GLU A 708 -10.37 -3.07 0.24
N ALA A 709 -10.56 -3.74 1.38
CA ALA A 709 -11.42 -3.23 2.45
C ALA A 709 -10.91 -1.90 3.02
N GLY A 710 -9.61 -1.78 3.29
CA GLY A 710 -8.98 -0.53 3.71
C GLY A 710 -9.12 0.58 2.68
N LYS A 711 -8.92 0.29 1.40
CA LYS A 711 -9.12 1.25 0.30
C LYS A 711 -10.57 1.71 0.20
N THR A 712 -11.53 0.79 0.33
CA THR A 712 -12.96 1.13 0.30
C THR A 712 -13.33 2.02 1.49
N LEU A 713 -12.84 1.70 2.68
CA LEU A 713 -13.06 2.47 3.90
C LEU A 713 -12.53 3.91 3.79
N ARG A 714 -11.42 4.09 3.08
CA ARG A 714 -10.82 5.42 2.82
C ARG A 714 -11.41 6.12 1.59
N GLY A 715 -12.32 5.47 0.84
CA GLY A 715 -12.88 6.01 -0.40
C GLY A 715 -11.89 6.06 -1.56
N GLU A 716 -10.80 5.30 -1.50
CA GLU A 716 -9.80 5.18 -2.58
C GLU A 716 -10.32 4.36 -3.76
N ILE A 717 -11.25 3.46 -3.51
CA ILE A 717 -12.01 2.71 -4.51
C ILE A 717 -13.51 2.81 -4.24
N PRO A 718 -14.36 2.68 -5.27
CA PRO A 718 -15.81 2.74 -5.09
C PRO A 718 -16.33 1.61 -4.18
N LEU A 719 -17.27 1.94 -3.30
CA LEU A 719 -18.01 0.95 -2.52
C LEU A 719 -18.89 0.09 -3.45
N GLN A 720 -18.72 -1.21 -3.41
CA GLN A 720 -19.48 -2.16 -4.26
C GLN A 720 -19.85 -3.43 -3.49
N THR A 721 -20.98 -4.03 -3.84
CA THR A 721 -21.52 -5.21 -3.16
C THR A 721 -20.75 -6.50 -3.45
N THR A 722 -20.01 -6.54 -4.56
CA THR A 722 -19.21 -7.70 -4.98
C THR A 722 -17.76 -7.53 -4.57
N VAL A 723 -17.07 -8.65 -4.33
CA VAL A 723 -15.62 -8.65 -4.08
C VAL A 723 -14.90 -7.91 -5.21
N PRO A 724 -14.07 -6.89 -4.91
CA PRO A 724 -13.47 -6.00 -5.93
C PRO A 724 -12.33 -6.64 -6.72
N ILE A 725 -11.81 -7.77 -6.25
CA ILE A 725 -10.74 -8.52 -6.89
C ILE A 725 -11.21 -9.94 -7.22
N LEU A 726 -10.70 -10.50 -8.30
CA LEU A 726 -11.04 -11.87 -8.67
C LEU A 726 -10.07 -12.86 -8.01
N PRO A 727 -10.54 -14.05 -7.60
CA PRO A 727 -9.66 -15.17 -7.31
C PRO A 727 -8.69 -15.41 -8.48
N PRO A 728 -7.46 -15.80 -8.21
CA PRO A 728 -6.43 -15.98 -9.25
C PRO A 728 -6.75 -17.15 -10.16
#